data_7d46756ab5cd37cb41f71ed1cadebefe
#
_entry.id   7d46756ab5cd37cb41f71ed1cadebefe
#
_cell.length_a   1.000
_cell.length_b   1.000
_cell.length_c   1.000
_cell.angle_alpha   90.00
_cell.angle_beta   90.00
_cell.angle_gamma   90.00
#
_symmetry.space_group_name_H-M   'P 1'
#
loop_
_entity.id
_entity.type
_entity.pdbx_description
1 polymer ?
#
loop_
_entity_poly.entity_id
_entity_poly.type
_entity_poly.pdbx_seq_one_letter_code
_entity_poly.pdbx_strand_id
1 'polypeptide(L)'
;MKIFFRLKRRWAVLAVLLVVLFGLGSAGLVFWRAQRALRQASADLQAQASEPFSVRKLSLVTSDFEWIAAPNSFSGAAFFNGDFYLSAASGLFRYDNHGALIKHYLPGQDLPSTPILRLSTAVLKDAREPELLMVTPGDGILAFDGSSFRQILPERAEARSITSILPLRSGELLIGTGKRGVLVYDGEKLRAFHPTLAALHVTELAGSESDLWIGTQDQGVVHWQAGRAETFTEAEGLPDAQVFSIALANGKAYVGTAVGVAEFQDGRFVRVLAPGLFARALYADGTTLLVGGNGDSLVEISLQPQRMPNLLHGSARGISDVQQIFSQNGSVYALTRSALYQSSGQRGAWRRVMSGEGTLLADRNVSSLAVDDRSRLWVGYFDHGLDLLSPGLRNATHYEDDNVFCVNRILPNSANGMVAVATANGLVLFDGLGRKQQVLGRADGLLADHITDAALYGNGMVLATPAGLTFLDNSGPRSLYAFHGLVNNHVYAVAAAGKEVVAGTLGGISVLENENIAANYTVATRGLSHNWISGIVRTGNDWVVGTYGGGIVRLMADGHFEPFDVATAKFEVYPNAMLVTDQHIFAGTLGRGLYVYNRSSNRWSVITAGLPSLTVTALAAGNGVIYVGTDNGLVRIPEQNLP
;
A
#
# COMPACT_ATOMS: atom_id res chain seq x y z
N MET A 1 17.82 91.69 -14.02
CA MET A 1 16.62 91.14 -14.71
C MET A 1 16.81 89.72 -15.28
N LYS A 2 17.97 89.28 -15.71
CA LYS A 2 18.21 87.93 -16.27
C LYS A 2 18.23 86.79 -15.22
N ILE A 3 18.51 87.02 -13.96
CA ILE A 3 18.60 85.99 -12.92
C ILE A 3 17.17 85.58 -12.45
N PHE A 4 16.24 86.53 -12.34
CA PHE A 4 14.84 86.29 -11.91
C PHE A 4 14.05 85.44 -12.93
N PHE A 5 14.35 85.57 -14.23
CA PHE A 5 13.71 84.75 -15.29
C PHE A 5 14.19 83.29 -15.29
N ARG A 6 15.45 83.04 -14.92
CA ARG A 6 15.99 81.68 -14.80
C ARG A 6 15.46 80.92 -13.59
N LEU A 7 15.17 81.62 -12.47
CA LEU A 7 14.57 81.01 -11.31
C LEU A 7 13.11 80.57 -11.56
N LYS A 8 12.30 81.46 -12.15
CA LYS A 8 10.89 81.16 -12.51
C LYS A 8 10.80 79.97 -13.48
N ARG A 9 11.70 79.85 -14.42
CA ARG A 9 11.72 78.72 -15.38
C ARG A 9 12.10 77.40 -14.74
N ARG A 10 12.98 77.42 -13.73
CA ARG A 10 13.34 76.21 -12.91
C ARG A 10 12.16 75.75 -12.04
N TRP A 11 11.44 76.64 -11.43
CA TRP A 11 10.25 76.31 -10.62
C TRP A 11 9.09 75.82 -11.48
N ALA A 12 8.90 76.34 -12.67
CA ALA A 12 7.89 75.86 -13.62
C ALA A 12 8.25 74.44 -14.09
N VAL A 13 9.51 74.14 -14.39
CA VAL A 13 9.96 72.78 -14.78
C VAL A 13 9.80 71.81 -13.63
N LEU A 14 10.08 72.21 -12.40
CA LEU A 14 9.91 71.40 -11.21
C LEU A 14 8.43 71.09 -10.91
N ALA A 15 7.53 72.08 -11.10
CA ALA A 15 6.10 71.89 -10.96
C ALA A 15 5.51 70.95 -12.03
N VAL A 16 5.95 71.04 -13.29
CA VAL A 16 5.58 70.11 -14.32
C VAL A 16 6.10 68.68 -14.04
N LEU A 17 7.34 68.56 -13.56
CA LEU A 17 7.91 67.25 -13.17
C LEU A 17 7.12 66.62 -12.02
N LEU A 18 6.74 67.39 -11.01
CA LEU A 18 5.89 66.93 -9.91
C LEU A 18 4.50 66.48 -10.36
N VAL A 19 3.87 67.19 -11.26
CA VAL A 19 2.57 66.84 -11.82
C VAL A 19 2.69 65.56 -12.66
N VAL A 20 3.75 65.39 -13.44
CA VAL A 20 3.99 64.18 -14.22
C VAL A 20 4.28 62.98 -13.31
N LEU A 21 5.08 63.16 -12.27
CA LEU A 21 5.38 62.11 -11.26
C LEU A 21 4.10 61.72 -10.50
N PHE A 22 3.27 62.69 -10.10
CA PHE A 22 1.98 62.44 -9.46
C PHE A 22 1.00 61.73 -10.39
N GLY A 23 0.98 62.13 -11.69
CA GLY A 23 0.19 61.45 -12.70
C GLY A 23 0.63 60.01 -12.97
N LEU A 24 1.93 59.76 -13.05
CA LEU A 24 2.48 58.43 -13.20
C LEU A 24 2.25 57.55 -11.95
N GLY A 25 2.37 58.14 -10.75
CA GLY A 25 2.10 57.48 -9.49
C GLY A 25 0.61 57.09 -9.34
N SER A 26 -0.29 57.98 -9.71
CA SER A 26 -1.74 57.73 -9.67
C SER A 26 -2.17 56.70 -10.72
N ALA A 27 -1.59 56.75 -11.94
CA ALA A 27 -1.84 55.77 -12.97
C ALA A 27 -1.30 54.38 -12.61
N GLY A 28 -0.12 54.32 -11.97
CA GLY A 28 0.45 53.12 -11.42
C GLY A 28 -0.42 52.48 -10.32
N LEU A 29 -0.97 53.33 -9.45
CA LEU A 29 -1.87 52.88 -8.35
C LEU A 29 -3.22 52.36 -8.89
N VAL A 30 -3.77 53.02 -9.90
CA VAL A 30 -5.00 52.56 -10.57
C VAL A 30 -4.76 51.26 -11.32
N PHE A 31 -3.62 51.12 -12.04
CA PHE A 31 -3.24 49.91 -12.74
C PHE A 31 -3.02 48.75 -11.75
N TRP A 32 -2.34 49.00 -10.62
CA TRP A 32 -2.12 47.98 -9.61
C TRP A 32 -3.45 47.53 -8.97
N ARG A 33 -4.38 48.51 -8.68
CA ARG A 33 -5.72 48.17 -8.18
C ARG A 33 -6.54 47.38 -9.18
N ALA A 34 -6.48 47.74 -10.48
CA ALA A 34 -7.18 47.02 -11.53
C ALA A 34 -6.61 45.60 -11.72
N GLN A 35 -5.29 45.44 -11.68
CA GLN A 35 -4.66 44.12 -11.71
C GLN A 35 -5.03 43.26 -10.50
N ARG A 36 -5.08 43.87 -9.31
CA ARG A 36 -5.49 43.17 -8.10
C ARG A 36 -6.97 42.73 -8.16
N ALA A 37 -7.86 43.61 -8.66
CA ALA A 37 -9.26 43.28 -8.86
C ALA A 37 -9.47 42.19 -9.92
N LEU A 38 -8.72 42.22 -11.04
CA LEU A 38 -8.72 41.19 -12.07
C LEU A 38 -8.21 39.83 -11.53
N ARG A 39 -7.16 39.84 -10.71
CA ARG A 39 -6.67 38.62 -10.07
C ARG A 39 -7.68 38.05 -9.08
N GLN A 40 -8.35 38.93 -8.30
CA GLN A 40 -9.42 38.50 -7.41
C GLN A 40 -10.60 37.93 -8.18
N ALA A 41 -11.08 38.61 -9.22
CA ALA A 41 -12.18 38.13 -10.04
C ALA A 41 -11.86 36.81 -10.78
N SER A 42 -10.62 36.65 -11.26
CA SER A 42 -10.17 35.36 -11.86
C SER A 42 -10.05 34.25 -10.83
N ALA A 43 -9.64 34.58 -9.61
CA ALA A 43 -9.57 33.64 -8.49
C ALA A 43 -10.98 33.20 -8.03
N ASP A 44 -11.93 34.16 -7.96
CA ASP A 44 -13.32 33.86 -7.63
C ASP A 44 -14.01 32.99 -8.69
N LEU A 45 -13.70 33.23 -9.98
CA LEU A 45 -14.18 32.38 -11.09
C LEU A 45 -13.56 30.96 -11.04
N GLN A 46 -12.29 30.85 -10.65
CA GLN A 46 -11.63 29.55 -10.48
C GLN A 46 -12.16 28.80 -9.24
N ALA A 47 -12.52 29.50 -8.17
CA ALA A 47 -13.14 28.90 -7.00
C ALA A 47 -14.57 28.40 -7.28
N GLN A 48 -15.28 29.03 -8.21
CA GLN A 48 -16.62 28.60 -8.65
C GLN A 48 -16.55 27.49 -9.69
N ALA A 49 -15.39 27.22 -10.30
CA ALA A 49 -15.23 26.15 -11.26
C ALA A 49 -15.41 24.79 -10.58
N SER A 50 -16.41 24.04 -11.02
CA SER A 50 -16.66 22.67 -10.55
C SER A 50 -15.50 21.77 -10.99
N GLU A 51 -14.95 21.01 -10.04
CA GLU A 51 -14.06 19.90 -10.33
C GLU A 51 -14.92 18.72 -10.82
N PRO A 52 -14.63 18.11 -11.97
CA PRO A 52 -15.43 17.00 -12.46
C PRO A 52 -15.29 15.78 -11.52
N PHE A 53 -16.42 15.18 -11.18
CA PHE A 53 -16.50 13.99 -10.33
C PHE A 53 -17.72 13.16 -10.68
N SER A 54 -17.74 11.91 -10.20
CA SER A 54 -18.88 11.02 -10.29
C SER A 54 -19.23 10.44 -8.92
N VAL A 55 -20.51 10.20 -8.67
CA VAL A 55 -21.00 9.43 -7.52
C VAL A 55 -21.64 8.16 -8.04
N ARG A 56 -21.13 7.02 -7.63
CA ARG A 56 -21.65 5.72 -8.07
C ARG A 56 -21.84 4.77 -6.89
N LYS A 57 -22.91 4.00 -6.93
CA LYS A 57 -23.11 2.89 -6.00
C LYS A 57 -22.18 1.74 -6.41
N LEU A 58 -21.44 1.19 -5.46
CA LEU A 58 -20.63 0.01 -5.69
C LEU A 58 -21.49 -1.22 -5.53
N SER A 59 -21.46 -2.10 -6.52
CA SER A 59 -22.05 -3.43 -6.38
C SER A 59 -21.08 -4.32 -5.62
N LEU A 60 -21.54 -4.96 -4.56
CA LEU A 60 -20.80 -6.00 -3.88
C LEU A 60 -20.62 -7.18 -4.84
N VAL A 61 -19.39 -7.65 -4.96
CA VAL A 61 -19.07 -8.82 -5.78
C VAL A 61 -19.06 -10.02 -4.83
N THR A 62 -19.96 -10.99 -5.08
CA THR A 62 -19.87 -12.28 -4.39
C THR A 62 -18.65 -13.04 -4.93
N SER A 63 -17.84 -13.58 -4.03
CA SER A 63 -16.68 -14.38 -4.39
C SER A 63 -16.64 -15.63 -3.52
N ASP A 64 -16.28 -16.75 -4.15
CA ASP A 64 -16.09 -18.03 -3.46
C ASP A 64 -14.68 -18.16 -2.85
N PHE A 65 -13.85 -17.11 -2.97
CA PHE A 65 -12.55 -17.11 -2.33
C PHE A 65 -12.68 -16.93 -0.82
N GLU A 66 -12.09 -17.85 -0.07
CA GLU A 66 -11.98 -17.77 1.37
C GLU A 66 -10.64 -17.15 1.77
N TRP A 67 -10.68 -16.14 2.61
CA TRP A 67 -9.52 -15.48 3.18
C TRP A 67 -8.83 -16.34 4.24
N ILE A 68 -7.49 -16.42 4.20
CA ILE A 68 -6.68 -16.99 5.27
C ILE A 68 -6.08 -15.83 6.07
N ALA A 69 -6.40 -15.77 7.37
CA ALA A 69 -6.05 -14.63 8.22
C ALA A 69 -4.54 -14.39 8.33
N ALA A 70 -4.11 -13.19 7.98
CA ALA A 70 -2.74 -12.69 8.07
C ALA A 70 -2.66 -11.47 9.02
N PRO A 71 -1.49 -11.12 9.56
CA PRO A 71 -1.32 -9.97 10.42
C PRO A 71 -1.78 -8.69 9.74
N ASN A 72 -2.46 -7.85 10.51
CA ASN A 72 -2.97 -6.57 10.02
C ASN A 72 -2.13 -5.43 10.56
N SER A 73 -1.75 -4.53 9.67
CA SER A 73 -1.20 -3.23 10.02
C SER A 73 -2.30 -2.20 9.91
N PHE A 74 -2.94 -1.88 11.04
CA PHE A 74 -4.03 -0.90 11.07
C PHE A 74 -3.54 0.51 10.74
N SER A 75 -4.32 1.22 9.95
CA SER A 75 -4.04 2.58 9.47
C SER A 75 -5.02 3.63 10.01
N GLY A 76 -6.26 3.22 10.33
CA GLY A 76 -7.29 4.12 10.83
C GLY A 76 -8.37 3.36 11.61
N ALA A 77 -9.08 4.09 12.47
CA ALA A 77 -10.20 3.59 13.25
C ALA A 77 -11.35 4.59 13.26
N ALA A 78 -12.58 4.11 13.26
CA ALA A 78 -13.77 4.90 13.50
C ALA A 78 -14.82 4.07 14.24
N PHE A 79 -15.71 4.75 14.98
CA PHE A 79 -16.88 4.14 15.61
C PHE A 79 -18.12 4.52 14.79
N PHE A 80 -18.86 3.50 14.34
CA PHE A 80 -20.02 3.71 13.47
C PHE A 80 -21.09 2.68 13.76
N ASN A 81 -22.33 3.11 13.95
CA ASN A 81 -23.51 2.26 14.22
C ASN A 81 -23.31 1.25 15.38
N GLY A 82 -22.61 1.66 16.44
CA GLY A 82 -22.39 0.82 17.62
C GLY A 82 -21.15 -0.07 17.57
N ASP A 83 -20.45 -0.13 16.46
CA ASP A 83 -19.30 -1.00 16.21
C ASP A 83 -18.04 -0.20 15.87
N PHE A 84 -16.89 -0.82 16.10
CA PHE A 84 -15.60 -0.29 15.67
C PHE A 84 -15.24 -0.78 14.26
N TYR A 85 -14.81 0.15 13.43
CA TYR A 85 -14.26 -0.15 12.11
C TYR A 85 -12.79 0.21 12.09
N LEU A 86 -11.94 -0.74 11.71
CA LEU A 86 -10.49 -0.61 11.63
C LEU A 86 -10.05 -0.86 10.19
N SER A 87 -9.33 0.09 9.60
CA SER A 87 -8.77 -0.06 8.26
C SER A 87 -7.36 -0.63 8.30
N ALA A 88 -7.04 -1.45 7.32
CA ALA A 88 -5.72 -1.98 7.06
C ALA A 88 -5.50 -2.13 5.55
N ALA A 89 -4.27 -2.45 5.11
CA ALA A 89 -4.01 -2.74 3.71
C ALA A 89 -4.79 -3.97 3.20
N SER A 90 -5.13 -4.91 4.11
CA SER A 90 -5.95 -6.09 3.84
C SER A 90 -7.46 -5.81 3.79
N GLY A 91 -7.92 -4.58 4.00
CA GLY A 91 -9.32 -4.18 3.92
C GLY A 91 -9.86 -3.45 5.14
N LEU A 92 -11.16 -3.58 5.38
CA LEU A 92 -11.89 -2.96 6.48
C LEU A 92 -12.45 -4.03 7.41
N PHE A 93 -12.13 -3.92 8.70
CA PHE A 93 -12.57 -4.84 9.75
C PHE A 93 -13.65 -4.20 10.61
N ARG A 94 -14.77 -4.90 10.79
CA ARG A 94 -15.85 -4.52 11.71
C ARG A 94 -15.77 -5.39 12.95
N TYR A 95 -15.58 -4.77 14.11
CA TYR A 95 -15.59 -5.40 15.43
C TYR A 95 -16.76 -4.90 16.25
N ASP A 96 -17.33 -5.75 17.07
CA ASP A 96 -18.30 -5.31 18.08
C ASP A 96 -17.60 -4.48 19.19
N ASN A 97 -18.40 -3.94 20.10
CA ASN A 97 -17.92 -3.17 21.24
C ASN A 97 -17.14 -4.01 22.29
N HIS A 98 -17.13 -5.33 22.16
CA HIS A 98 -16.37 -6.27 23.00
C HIS A 98 -15.06 -6.71 22.35
N GLY A 99 -14.81 -6.31 21.10
CA GLY A 99 -13.61 -6.63 20.34
C GLY A 99 -13.71 -7.94 19.53
N ALA A 100 -14.90 -8.52 19.39
CA ALA A 100 -15.08 -9.67 18.52
C ALA A 100 -15.23 -9.22 17.06
N LEU A 101 -14.51 -9.88 16.16
CA LEU A 101 -14.60 -9.61 14.72
C LEU A 101 -15.95 -10.06 14.18
N ILE A 102 -16.73 -9.12 13.63
CA ILE A 102 -18.05 -9.38 13.01
C ILE A 102 -17.88 -9.66 11.52
N LYS A 103 -17.12 -8.81 10.81
CA LYS A 103 -16.95 -8.91 9.36
C LYS A 103 -15.62 -8.33 8.91
N HIS A 104 -15.01 -8.95 7.91
CA HIS A 104 -13.90 -8.43 7.14
C HIS A 104 -14.41 -8.11 5.72
N TYR A 105 -14.32 -6.83 5.33
CA TYR A 105 -14.61 -6.36 3.98
C TYR A 105 -13.32 -6.42 3.17
N LEU A 106 -13.31 -7.25 2.13
CA LEU A 106 -12.12 -7.57 1.36
C LEU A 106 -11.91 -6.61 0.17
N PRO A 107 -10.69 -6.17 -0.07
CA PRO A 107 -10.34 -5.49 -1.32
C PRO A 107 -10.63 -6.40 -2.52
N GLY A 108 -11.15 -5.81 -3.60
CA GLY A 108 -11.52 -6.58 -4.80
C GLY A 108 -12.83 -7.36 -4.71
N GLN A 109 -13.48 -7.38 -3.57
CA GLN A 109 -14.83 -7.93 -3.37
C GLN A 109 -15.82 -6.84 -2.93
N ASP A 110 -15.75 -6.49 -1.64
CA ASP A 110 -16.59 -5.48 -1.01
C ASP A 110 -16.09 -4.05 -1.29
N LEU A 111 -14.78 -3.92 -1.51
CA LEU A 111 -14.04 -2.66 -1.64
C LEU A 111 -13.23 -2.65 -2.94
N PRO A 112 -12.87 -1.46 -3.48
CA PRO A 112 -11.82 -1.34 -4.50
C PRO A 112 -10.49 -1.95 -4.02
N SER A 113 -9.60 -2.32 -4.95
CA SER A 113 -8.30 -2.93 -4.65
C SER A 113 -7.24 -1.93 -4.14
N THR A 114 -7.66 -0.88 -3.46
CA THR A 114 -6.77 0.16 -2.90
C THR A 114 -6.83 0.17 -1.38
N PRO A 115 -5.73 0.56 -0.68
CA PRO A 115 -5.73 0.65 0.77
C PRO A 115 -6.66 1.78 1.25
N ILE A 116 -7.22 1.64 2.45
CA ILE A 116 -7.95 2.68 3.15
C ILE A 116 -6.97 3.39 4.08
N LEU A 117 -6.74 4.68 3.88
CA LEU A 117 -5.79 5.46 4.69
C LEU A 117 -6.39 6.04 5.95
N ARG A 118 -7.64 6.49 5.87
CA ARG A 118 -8.32 7.19 6.96
C ARG A 118 -9.79 6.83 7.01
N LEU A 119 -10.33 6.85 8.21
CA LEU A 119 -11.76 6.66 8.50
C LEU A 119 -12.31 7.90 9.21
N SER A 120 -13.54 8.26 8.90
CA SER A 120 -14.31 9.27 9.59
C SER A 120 -15.80 8.94 9.52
N THR A 121 -16.61 9.56 10.37
CA THR A 121 -18.08 9.43 10.32
C THR A 121 -18.72 10.80 10.16
N ALA A 122 -19.71 10.90 9.28
CA ALA A 122 -20.41 12.16 9.03
C ALA A 122 -21.82 11.94 8.49
N VAL A 123 -22.67 12.94 8.67
CA VAL A 123 -23.90 13.10 7.89
C VAL A 123 -23.59 14.09 6.78
N LEU A 124 -23.49 13.61 5.53
CA LEU A 124 -23.28 14.47 4.37
C LEU A 124 -24.60 15.09 3.91
N LYS A 125 -24.55 16.23 3.19
CA LYS A 125 -25.75 16.93 2.68
C LYS A 125 -26.64 16.07 1.79
N ASP A 126 -26.05 15.13 1.05
CA ASP A 126 -26.74 14.19 0.17
C ASP A 126 -27.11 12.86 0.86
N ALA A 127 -26.86 12.74 2.17
CA ALA A 127 -27.21 11.60 3.00
C ALA A 127 -28.22 12.00 4.10
N ARG A 128 -29.09 11.05 4.51
CA ARG A 128 -30.06 11.28 5.60
C ARG A 128 -29.55 10.81 6.95
N GLU A 129 -28.70 9.80 6.93
CA GLU A 129 -28.13 9.14 8.12
C GLU A 129 -26.60 9.27 8.10
N PRO A 130 -25.95 9.07 9.25
CA PRO A 130 -24.49 9.03 9.29
C PRO A 130 -23.93 7.95 8.35
N GLU A 131 -22.84 8.26 7.70
CA GLU A 131 -22.06 7.34 6.88
C GLU A 131 -20.63 7.22 7.42
N LEU A 132 -20.06 6.03 7.27
CA LEU A 132 -18.62 5.80 7.47
C LEU A 132 -17.89 6.20 6.19
N LEU A 133 -17.06 7.23 6.28
CA LEU A 133 -16.27 7.75 5.18
C LEU A 133 -14.86 7.15 5.21
N MET A 134 -14.38 6.69 4.05
CA MET A 134 -13.08 6.06 3.87
C MET A 134 -12.29 6.79 2.78
N VAL A 135 -11.10 7.25 3.13
CA VAL A 135 -10.17 7.84 2.17
C VAL A 135 -9.38 6.74 1.48
N THR A 136 -9.48 6.66 0.16
CA THR A 136 -8.76 5.69 -0.66
C THR A 136 -7.88 6.42 -1.70
N PRO A 137 -6.55 6.22 -1.71
CA PRO A 137 -5.69 6.85 -2.71
C PRO A 137 -6.00 6.29 -4.10
N GLY A 138 -6.40 7.19 -5.01
CA GLY A 138 -6.72 6.83 -6.40
C GLY A 138 -8.18 6.49 -6.66
N ASP A 139 -8.94 5.97 -5.68
CA ASP A 139 -10.35 5.61 -5.81
C ASP A 139 -11.32 6.59 -5.11
N GLY A 140 -10.83 7.75 -4.68
CA GLY A 140 -11.64 8.81 -4.10
C GLY A 140 -12.05 8.53 -2.66
N ILE A 141 -13.31 8.79 -2.34
CA ILE A 141 -13.90 8.57 -1.00
C ILE A 141 -15.00 7.52 -1.13
N LEU A 142 -14.91 6.48 -0.31
CA LEU A 142 -16.00 5.54 -0.13
C LEU A 142 -16.85 5.99 1.06
N ALA A 143 -18.16 5.99 0.89
CA ALA A 143 -19.14 6.23 1.93
C ALA A 143 -19.98 4.96 2.13
N PHE A 144 -20.09 4.49 3.37
CA PHE A 144 -20.80 3.27 3.75
C PHE A 144 -21.94 3.60 4.70
N ASP A 145 -23.14 3.25 4.32
CA ASP A 145 -24.38 3.50 5.09
C ASP A 145 -24.71 2.40 6.12
N GLY A 146 -23.87 1.38 6.25
CA GLY A 146 -24.10 0.17 7.06
C GLY A 146 -24.53 -1.03 6.24
N SER A 147 -24.99 -0.84 5.01
CA SER A 147 -25.48 -1.90 4.10
C SER A 147 -24.81 -1.85 2.72
N SER A 148 -24.55 -0.68 2.20
CA SER A 148 -24.02 -0.48 0.84
C SER A 148 -22.94 0.58 0.80
N PHE A 149 -22.04 0.44 -0.17
CA PHE A 149 -20.99 1.41 -0.44
C PHE A 149 -21.38 2.31 -1.61
N ARG A 150 -21.09 3.61 -1.49
CA ARG A 150 -21.05 4.53 -2.61
C ARG A 150 -19.67 5.17 -2.71
N GLN A 151 -19.27 5.53 -3.91
CA GLN A 151 -17.96 6.10 -4.20
C GLN A 151 -18.13 7.50 -4.75
N ILE A 152 -17.47 8.48 -4.12
CA ILE A 152 -17.31 9.85 -4.60
C ILE A 152 -15.94 9.91 -5.26
N LEU A 153 -15.91 9.91 -6.61
CA LEU A 153 -14.70 9.77 -7.40
C LEU A 153 -14.41 11.03 -8.21
N PRO A 154 -13.39 11.84 -7.87
CA PRO A 154 -12.90 12.90 -8.75
C PRO A 154 -12.39 12.30 -10.06
N GLU A 155 -12.69 12.96 -11.20
CA GLU A 155 -12.25 12.46 -12.50
C GLU A 155 -10.78 12.73 -12.77
N ARG A 156 -10.25 13.86 -12.27
CA ARG A 156 -8.84 14.22 -12.43
C ARG A 156 -7.94 13.47 -11.46
N ALA A 157 -6.85 12.93 -11.97
CA ALA A 157 -5.90 12.15 -11.16
C ALA A 157 -5.29 12.96 -10.00
N GLU A 158 -5.03 14.25 -10.19
CA GLU A 158 -4.49 15.13 -9.15
C GLU A 158 -5.46 15.33 -8.00
N ALA A 159 -6.77 15.34 -8.25
CA ALA A 159 -7.82 15.44 -7.23
C ALA A 159 -8.07 14.11 -6.50
N ARG A 160 -7.62 12.98 -7.05
CA ARG A 160 -7.70 11.65 -6.41
C ARG A 160 -6.61 11.42 -5.36
N SER A 161 -5.57 12.25 -5.30
CA SER A 161 -4.54 12.14 -4.26
C SER A 161 -5.03 12.67 -2.92
N ILE A 162 -6.13 12.11 -2.42
CA ILE A 162 -6.78 12.52 -1.18
C ILE A 162 -5.96 12.02 0.00
N THR A 163 -5.67 12.91 0.95
CA THR A 163 -4.83 12.64 2.12
C THR A 163 -5.57 12.82 3.44
N SER A 164 -6.55 13.74 3.47
CA SER A 164 -7.33 14.04 4.66
C SER A 164 -8.76 14.43 4.29
N ILE A 165 -9.70 14.18 5.20
CA ILE A 165 -11.08 14.65 5.10
C ILE A 165 -11.51 15.30 6.43
N LEU A 166 -12.25 16.38 6.35
CA LEU A 166 -12.83 17.05 7.51
C LEU A 166 -14.32 17.29 7.27
N PRO A 167 -15.20 16.49 7.88
CA PRO A 167 -16.64 16.75 7.84
C PRO A 167 -16.99 18.02 8.58
N LEU A 168 -17.81 18.86 7.96
CA LEU A 168 -18.32 20.10 8.55
C LEU A 168 -19.71 19.90 9.15
N ARG A 169 -20.06 20.74 10.13
CA ARG A 169 -21.41 20.73 10.72
C ARG A 169 -22.52 21.08 9.72
N SER A 170 -22.18 21.75 8.62
CA SER A 170 -23.08 22.04 7.50
C SER A 170 -23.48 20.81 6.68
N GLY A 171 -22.82 19.66 6.90
CA GLY A 171 -22.92 18.47 6.06
C GLY A 171 -22.04 18.52 4.80
N GLU A 172 -21.23 19.57 4.65
CA GLU A 172 -20.19 19.64 3.62
C GLU A 172 -18.95 18.87 4.09
N LEU A 173 -18.13 18.44 3.12
CA LEU A 173 -16.90 17.73 3.38
C LEU A 173 -15.71 18.50 2.80
N LEU A 174 -14.79 18.94 3.67
CA LEU A 174 -13.50 19.43 3.20
C LEU A 174 -12.59 18.24 2.90
N ILE A 175 -11.90 18.32 1.78
CA ILE A 175 -11.05 17.25 1.24
C ILE A 175 -9.66 17.84 1.02
N GLY A 176 -8.70 17.40 1.82
CA GLY A 176 -7.29 17.69 1.63
C GLY A 176 -6.68 16.78 0.56
N THR A 177 -5.93 17.37 -0.35
CA THR A 177 -5.26 16.63 -1.42
C THR A 177 -3.78 16.93 -1.46
N GLY A 178 -2.98 15.97 -1.89
CA GLY A 178 -1.54 16.14 -2.07
C GLY A 178 -1.13 16.97 -3.30
N LYS A 179 -2.08 17.40 -4.16
CA LYS A 179 -1.76 18.10 -5.42
C LYS A 179 -2.71 19.22 -5.81
N ARG A 180 -3.89 19.29 -5.22
CA ARG A 180 -4.96 20.25 -5.56
C ARG A 180 -5.41 21.06 -4.34
N GLY A 181 -4.62 21.08 -3.26
CA GLY A 181 -4.91 21.77 -2.04
C GLY A 181 -6.19 21.29 -1.36
N VAL A 182 -7.03 22.21 -0.93
CA VAL A 182 -8.30 21.92 -0.25
C VAL A 182 -9.46 22.05 -1.20
N LEU A 183 -10.23 20.97 -1.34
CA LEU A 183 -11.50 20.91 -2.09
C LEU A 183 -12.66 20.88 -1.08
N VAL A 184 -13.87 21.21 -1.54
CA VAL A 184 -15.11 21.07 -0.78
C VAL A 184 -16.14 20.31 -1.62
N TYR A 185 -16.76 19.31 -1.01
CA TYR A 185 -17.91 18.58 -1.54
C TYR A 185 -19.16 18.98 -0.75
N ASP A 186 -20.19 19.47 -1.43
CA ASP A 186 -21.44 19.96 -0.84
C ASP A 186 -22.64 19.03 -1.06
N GLY A 187 -22.39 17.82 -1.56
CA GLY A 187 -23.42 16.83 -1.93
C GLY A 187 -23.80 16.86 -3.41
N GLU A 188 -23.62 17.99 -4.09
CA GLU A 188 -23.97 18.18 -5.49
C GLU A 188 -22.76 18.56 -6.36
N LYS A 189 -21.79 19.26 -5.77
CA LYS A 189 -20.61 19.81 -6.44
C LYS A 189 -19.34 19.51 -5.67
N LEU A 190 -18.27 19.32 -6.43
CA LEU A 190 -16.90 19.31 -5.94
C LEU A 190 -16.19 20.53 -6.51
N ARG A 191 -15.62 21.39 -5.66
CA ARG A 191 -14.96 22.64 -6.06
C ARG A 191 -13.75 22.93 -5.18
N ALA A 192 -12.85 23.80 -5.62
CA ALA A 192 -11.79 24.32 -4.76
C ALA A 192 -12.42 25.11 -3.59
N PHE A 193 -11.91 24.88 -2.38
CA PHE A 193 -12.35 25.62 -1.19
C PHE A 193 -11.99 27.11 -1.31
N HIS A 194 -10.72 27.40 -1.62
CA HIS A 194 -10.27 28.75 -1.93
C HIS A 194 -9.03 28.70 -2.84
N PRO A 195 -8.90 29.64 -3.82
CA PRO A 195 -7.78 29.62 -4.78
C PRO A 195 -6.39 29.73 -4.16
N THR A 196 -6.25 30.49 -3.05
CA THR A 196 -4.96 30.62 -2.36
C THR A 196 -4.48 29.32 -1.73
N LEU A 197 -5.37 28.35 -1.51
CA LEU A 197 -5.08 27.06 -0.91
C LEU A 197 -4.92 25.95 -1.96
N ALA A 198 -5.06 26.27 -3.24
CA ALA A 198 -5.08 25.27 -4.33
C ALA A 198 -3.71 24.64 -4.62
N ALA A 199 -2.60 25.27 -4.20
CA ALA A 199 -1.23 24.79 -4.41
C ALA A 199 -0.63 24.09 -3.19
N LEU A 200 -1.40 23.87 -2.12
CA LEU A 200 -0.93 23.20 -0.92
C LEU A 200 -0.84 21.68 -1.12
N HIS A 201 0.21 21.07 -0.60
CA HIS A 201 0.34 19.62 -0.47
C HIS A 201 -0.21 19.20 0.90
N VAL A 202 -1.53 19.07 1.00
CA VAL A 202 -2.22 18.85 2.28
C VAL A 202 -1.91 17.46 2.84
N THR A 203 -1.66 17.40 4.15
CA THR A 203 -1.50 16.15 4.92
C THR A 203 -2.61 15.99 5.96
N GLU A 204 -3.06 17.10 6.59
CA GLU A 204 -4.05 17.07 7.66
C GLU A 204 -4.95 18.31 7.60
N LEU A 205 -6.22 18.14 7.99
CA LEU A 205 -7.19 19.22 8.16
C LEU A 205 -7.81 19.18 9.56
N ALA A 206 -7.88 20.31 10.25
CA ALA A 206 -8.54 20.40 11.55
C ALA A 206 -9.23 21.77 11.72
N GLY A 207 -10.41 21.80 12.36
CA GLY A 207 -11.15 23.01 12.66
C GLY A 207 -12.51 23.11 12.01
N SER A 208 -12.80 24.25 11.41
CA SER A 208 -14.07 24.56 10.76
C SER A 208 -13.84 25.33 9.46
N GLU A 209 -14.90 25.61 8.72
CA GLU A 209 -14.84 26.41 7.50
C GLU A 209 -14.28 27.83 7.72
N SER A 210 -14.59 28.44 8.87
CA SER A 210 -14.18 29.80 9.21
C SER A 210 -12.86 29.91 9.97
N ASP A 211 -12.39 28.79 10.55
CA ASP A 211 -11.17 28.70 11.35
C ASP A 211 -10.56 27.30 11.10
N LEU A 212 -9.72 27.21 10.05
CA LEU A 212 -9.18 25.95 9.53
C LEU A 212 -7.67 25.93 9.62
N TRP A 213 -7.15 24.91 10.25
CA TRP A 213 -5.73 24.58 10.28
C TRP A 213 -5.42 23.50 9.24
N ILE A 214 -4.42 23.74 8.41
CA ILE A 214 -4.05 22.91 7.26
C ILE A 214 -2.58 22.51 7.42
N GLY A 215 -2.34 21.25 7.74
CA GLY A 215 -1.01 20.66 7.70
C GLY A 215 -0.59 20.37 6.28
N THR A 216 0.69 20.59 5.97
CA THR A 216 1.25 20.31 4.64
C THR A 216 2.47 19.39 4.72
N GLN A 217 2.83 18.83 3.59
CA GLN A 217 3.98 17.94 3.48
C GLN A 217 5.32 18.69 3.52
N ASP A 218 5.37 19.94 3.02
CA ASP A 218 6.62 20.65 2.73
C ASP A 218 6.52 22.19 2.88
N GLN A 219 5.35 22.70 3.31
CA GLN A 219 5.06 24.15 3.37
C GLN A 219 4.68 24.60 4.79
N GLY A 220 4.94 23.76 5.80
CA GLY A 220 4.58 24.05 7.19
C GLY A 220 3.09 23.87 7.47
N VAL A 221 2.54 24.69 8.35
CA VAL A 221 1.12 24.71 8.68
C VAL A 221 0.49 26.05 8.22
N VAL A 222 -0.69 25.95 7.61
CA VAL A 222 -1.45 27.13 7.17
C VAL A 222 -2.67 27.27 8.06
N HIS A 223 -2.86 28.46 8.65
CA HIS A 223 -4.04 28.86 9.38
C HIS A 223 -4.92 29.73 8.49
N TRP A 224 -6.08 29.19 8.14
CA TRP A 224 -7.10 29.92 7.40
C TRP A 224 -8.16 30.45 8.35
N GLN A 225 -8.23 31.78 8.48
CA GLN A 225 -9.21 32.41 9.34
C GLN A 225 -9.77 33.67 8.67
N ALA A 226 -11.09 33.85 8.71
CA ALA A 226 -11.80 35.02 8.17
C ALA A 226 -11.40 35.38 6.72
N GLY A 227 -11.20 34.38 5.85
CA GLY A 227 -10.85 34.60 4.44
C GLY A 227 -9.38 34.93 4.18
N ARG A 228 -8.49 34.73 5.17
CA ARG A 228 -7.04 34.95 5.08
C ARG A 228 -6.29 33.69 5.42
N ALA A 229 -5.23 33.43 4.68
CA ALA A 229 -4.29 32.36 4.96
C ALA A 229 -3.02 32.96 5.56
N GLU A 230 -2.58 32.42 6.70
CA GLU A 230 -1.30 32.72 7.32
C GLU A 230 -0.50 31.40 7.39
N THR A 231 0.75 31.43 6.94
CA THR A 231 1.61 30.26 6.88
C THR A 231 2.70 30.36 7.93
N PHE A 232 2.92 29.28 8.67
CA PHE A 232 3.96 29.14 9.66
C PHE A 232 4.92 28.02 9.22
N THR A 233 6.19 28.39 9.13
CA THR A 233 7.31 27.51 8.78
C THR A 233 8.29 27.45 9.96
N GLU A 234 9.46 26.85 9.75
CA GLU A 234 10.53 26.85 10.76
C GLU A 234 10.97 28.29 11.13
N ALA A 235 10.81 29.25 10.21
CA ALA A 235 11.14 30.65 10.47
C ALA A 235 10.22 31.29 11.53
N GLU A 236 8.97 30.84 11.62
CA GLU A 236 8.00 31.29 12.62
C GLU A 236 7.97 30.38 13.86
N GLY A 237 8.86 29.38 13.96
CA GLY A 237 9.04 28.53 15.14
C GLY A 237 8.45 27.14 15.03
N LEU A 238 7.93 26.73 13.87
CA LEU A 238 7.52 25.34 13.64
C LEU A 238 8.76 24.44 13.71
N PRO A 239 8.72 23.26 14.39
CA PRO A 239 9.89 22.39 14.49
C PRO A 239 10.37 21.79 13.17
N ASP A 240 9.45 21.58 12.22
CA ASP A 240 9.72 20.97 10.89
C ASP A 240 8.60 21.39 9.92
N ALA A 241 8.92 21.55 8.64
CA ALA A 241 7.94 21.91 7.61
C ALA A 241 6.92 20.82 7.32
N GLN A 242 7.23 19.56 7.61
CA GLN A 242 6.32 18.44 7.42
C GLN A 242 5.40 18.27 8.63
N VAL A 243 4.10 18.45 8.40
CA VAL A 243 3.05 18.28 9.43
C VAL A 243 2.37 16.94 9.27
N PHE A 244 2.27 16.18 10.37
CA PHE A 244 1.64 14.85 10.38
C PHE A 244 0.27 14.83 11.06
N SER A 245 0.05 15.71 12.03
CA SER A 245 -1.18 15.72 12.82
C SER A 245 -1.47 17.10 13.39
N ILE A 246 -2.74 17.39 13.63
CA ILE A 246 -3.21 18.63 14.25
C ILE A 246 -4.29 18.29 15.27
N ALA A 247 -4.16 18.82 16.49
CA ALA A 247 -5.20 18.73 17.52
C ALA A 247 -5.59 20.14 18.00
N LEU A 248 -6.89 20.36 18.18
CA LEU A 248 -7.44 21.64 18.63
C LEU A 248 -8.12 21.47 19.99
N ALA A 249 -7.82 22.33 20.94
CA ALA A 249 -8.48 22.36 22.25
C ALA A 249 -8.40 23.75 22.89
N ASN A 250 -9.50 24.25 23.46
CA ASN A 250 -9.56 25.49 24.21
C ASN A 250 -8.95 26.72 23.50
N GLY A 251 -9.21 26.88 22.19
CA GLY A 251 -8.68 27.99 21.38
C GLY A 251 -7.19 27.87 21.03
N LYS A 252 -6.58 26.71 21.29
CA LYS A 252 -5.20 26.39 20.94
C LYS A 252 -5.15 25.35 19.83
N ALA A 253 -4.11 25.45 19.01
CA ALA A 253 -3.74 24.43 18.05
C ALA A 253 -2.39 23.79 18.42
N TYR A 254 -2.35 22.49 18.35
CA TYR A 254 -1.14 21.66 18.54
C TYR A 254 -0.83 21.01 17.21
N VAL A 255 0.34 21.32 16.67
CA VAL A 255 0.80 20.89 15.33
C VAL A 255 1.95 19.90 15.49
N GLY A 256 1.72 18.65 15.12
CA GLY A 256 2.69 17.57 15.22
C GLY A 256 3.58 17.46 13.98
N THR A 257 4.90 17.42 14.22
CA THR A 257 5.94 17.29 13.22
C THR A 257 6.83 16.07 13.50
N ALA A 258 7.83 15.83 12.66
CA ALA A 258 8.80 14.76 12.87
C ALA A 258 9.68 14.95 14.12
N VAL A 259 9.84 16.18 14.60
CA VAL A 259 10.79 16.53 15.67
C VAL A 259 10.18 17.31 16.83
N GLY A 260 8.85 17.25 17.00
CA GLY A 260 8.17 17.87 18.12
C GLY A 260 6.76 18.35 17.78
N VAL A 261 6.11 19.00 18.76
CA VAL A 261 4.78 19.56 18.64
C VAL A 261 4.86 21.08 18.86
N ALA A 262 4.40 21.87 17.89
CA ALA A 262 4.24 23.31 18.04
C ALA A 262 2.89 23.63 18.69
N GLU A 263 2.88 24.47 19.72
CA GLU A 263 1.68 25.04 20.35
C GLU A 263 1.42 26.42 19.77
N PHE A 264 0.19 26.65 19.27
CA PHE A 264 -0.31 27.94 18.84
C PHE A 264 -1.48 28.37 19.72
N GLN A 265 -1.57 29.67 20.00
CA GLN A 265 -2.70 30.28 20.68
C GLN A 265 -3.08 31.58 19.97
N ASP A 266 -4.38 31.77 19.71
CA ASP A 266 -4.91 32.92 18.97
C ASP A 266 -4.17 33.18 17.65
N GLY A 267 -3.85 32.11 16.91
CA GLY A 267 -3.13 32.16 15.64
C GLY A 267 -1.63 32.52 15.74
N ARG A 268 -1.01 32.45 16.93
CA ARG A 268 0.41 32.78 17.12
C ARG A 268 1.17 31.60 17.71
N PHE A 269 2.38 31.39 17.25
CA PHE A 269 3.29 30.42 17.86
C PHE A 269 3.58 30.79 19.33
N VAL A 270 3.54 29.79 20.20
CA VAL A 270 3.82 29.94 21.64
C VAL A 270 5.12 29.26 22.04
N ARG A 271 5.24 27.97 21.75
CA ARG A 271 6.41 27.13 22.14
C ARG A 271 6.39 25.77 21.44
N VAL A 272 7.51 25.06 21.57
CA VAL A 272 7.61 23.64 21.18
C VAL A 272 7.37 22.76 22.42
N LEU A 273 6.53 21.76 22.28
CA LEU A 273 6.29 20.69 23.23
C LEU A 273 6.93 19.39 22.69
N ALA A 274 7.32 18.48 23.58
CA ALA A 274 7.91 17.18 23.22
C ALA A 274 9.01 17.27 22.14
N PRO A 275 10.05 18.12 22.31
CA PRO A 275 11.10 18.28 21.32
C PRO A 275 11.81 16.94 21.06
N GLY A 276 12.07 16.60 19.79
CA GLY A 276 12.68 15.36 19.37
C GLY A 276 11.73 14.17 19.22
N LEU A 277 10.45 14.32 19.58
CA LEU A 277 9.45 13.27 19.44
C LEU A 277 8.77 13.33 18.05
N PHE A 278 8.64 12.20 17.37
CA PHE A 278 7.86 12.10 16.15
C PHE A 278 6.35 12.13 16.47
N ALA A 279 5.68 13.24 16.21
CA ALA A 279 4.28 13.44 16.56
C ALA A 279 3.32 13.05 15.40
N ARG A 280 3.15 11.76 15.18
CA ARG A 280 2.27 11.22 14.13
C ARG A 280 0.79 11.38 14.44
N ALA A 281 0.42 11.22 15.69
CA ALA A 281 -0.96 11.30 16.15
C ALA A 281 -1.05 12.19 17.38
N LEU A 282 -2.02 13.12 17.39
CA LEU A 282 -2.27 14.02 18.48
C LEU A 282 -3.73 13.93 18.94
N TYR A 283 -3.93 14.08 20.24
CA TYR A 283 -5.24 14.31 20.84
C TYR A 283 -5.10 15.26 22.02
N ALA A 284 -5.96 16.27 22.08
CA ALA A 284 -5.98 17.25 23.17
C ALA A 284 -7.41 17.36 23.74
N ASP A 285 -7.55 17.27 25.07
CA ASP A 285 -8.83 17.46 25.78
C ASP A 285 -8.92 18.81 26.51
N GLY A 286 -7.89 19.65 26.36
CA GLY A 286 -7.75 20.96 27.01
C GLY A 286 -7.02 20.92 28.35
N THR A 287 -6.85 19.77 28.98
CA THR A 287 -6.04 19.55 30.18
C THR A 287 -4.79 18.72 29.90
N THR A 288 -4.87 17.88 28.89
CA THR A 288 -3.85 16.90 28.52
C THR A 288 -3.66 16.88 27.00
N LEU A 289 -2.43 16.77 26.56
CA LEU A 289 -2.06 16.47 25.19
C LEU A 289 -1.45 15.06 25.16
N LEU A 290 -2.04 14.19 24.37
CA LEU A 290 -1.49 12.88 24.03
C LEU A 290 -0.73 12.98 22.72
N VAL A 291 0.50 12.46 22.70
CA VAL A 291 1.38 12.44 21.53
C VAL A 291 1.81 11.00 21.25
N GLY A 292 1.47 10.52 20.08
CA GLY A 292 1.85 9.18 19.60
C GLY A 292 2.74 9.26 18.38
N GLY A 293 3.75 8.41 18.31
CA GLY A 293 4.72 8.38 17.22
C GLY A 293 5.17 6.98 16.82
N ASN A 294 6.12 6.92 15.92
CA ASN A 294 6.74 5.67 15.47
C ASN A 294 7.88 5.27 16.41
N GLY A 295 7.85 4.03 16.91
CA GLY A 295 8.87 3.49 17.79
C GLY A 295 8.85 4.02 19.22
N ASP A 296 8.27 5.20 19.44
CA ASP A 296 8.15 5.81 20.76
C ASP A 296 6.88 5.37 21.47
N SER A 297 6.95 5.31 22.80
CA SER A 297 5.75 5.09 23.62
C SER A 297 4.79 6.29 23.53
N LEU A 298 3.49 6.03 23.69
CA LEU A 298 2.49 7.09 23.81
C LEU A 298 2.84 8.01 25.00
N VAL A 299 3.00 9.30 24.72
CA VAL A 299 3.41 10.34 25.67
C VAL A 299 2.22 11.18 26.08
N GLU A 300 2.07 11.43 27.39
CA GLU A 300 1.06 12.29 27.97
C GLU A 300 1.72 13.58 28.52
N ILE A 301 1.23 14.75 28.07
CA ILE A 301 1.72 16.08 28.46
C ILE A 301 0.60 16.82 29.18
N SER A 302 0.86 17.30 30.40
CA SER A 302 -0.09 18.16 31.12
C SER A 302 -0.07 19.57 30.52
N LEU A 303 -1.24 20.09 30.18
CA LEU A 303 -1.44 21.44 29.64
C LEU A 303 -1.80 22.46 30.74
N GLN A 304 -1.85 22.06 32.03
CA GLN A 304 -2.23 22.94 33.13
C GLN A 304 -1.17 24.01 33.42
N PRO A 305 -1.55 25.32 33.62
CA PRO A 305 -0.61 26.43 33.74
C PRO A 305 0.34 26.37 34.94
N GLN A 306 0.00 25.64 36.00
CA GLN A 306 0.73 25.61 37.28
C GLN A 306 1.82 24.50 37.36
N ARG A 307 1.97 23.70 36.34
CA ARG A 307 3.04 22.70 36.27
C ARG A 307 3.86 22.96 35.01
N MET A 308 5.19 23.04 35.18
CA MET A 308 6.06 22.88 33.99
C MET A 308 5.58 21.64 33.24
N PRO A 309 5.53 21.68 31.88
CA PRO A 309 5.12 20.53 31.10
C PRO A 309 6.06 19.36 31.45
N ASN A 310 5.63 18.53 32.39
CA ASN A 310 6.32 17.31 32.74
C ASN A 310 5.92 16.29 31.69
N LEU A 311 6.87 15.93 30.85
CA LEU A 311 6.80 14.68 30.09
C LEU A 311 6.62 13.55 31.11
N LEU A 312 5.41 13.06 31.27
CA LEU A 312 5.15 11.87 32.05
C LEU A 312 5.64 10.67 31.25
N HIS A 313 6.97 10.46 31.28
CA HIS A 313 7.56 9.28 30.69
C HIS A 313 7.04 8.06 31.46
N GLY A 314 6.28 7.21 30.79
CA GLY A 314 6.04 5.85 31.25
C GLY A 314 4.60 5.45 31.58
N SER A 315 3.61 6.30 31.36
CA SER A 315 2.21 5.95 31.65
C SER A 315 1.61 4.92 30.67
N ALA A 316 2.17 4.79 29.48
CA ALA A 316 1.71 3.83 28.47
C ALA A 316 2.85 2.94 27.93
N ARG A 317 3.65 2.36 28.84
CA ARG A 317 4.68 1.37 28.44
C ARG A 317 4.05 0.24 27.63
N GLY A 318 4.58 0.00 26.43
CA GLY A 318 4.11 -1.05 25.52
C GLY A 318 3.07 -0.60 24.49
N ILE A 319 2.71 0.69 24.44
CA ILE A 319 1.93 1.25 23.33
C ILE A 319 2.88 2.08 22.46
N SER A 320 3.31 1.53 21.36
CA SER A 320 4.19 2.17 20.36
C SER A 320 3.53 2.16 18.99
N ASP A 321 4.13 2.87 18.04
CA ASP A 321 3.64 2.93 16.65
C ASP A 321 2.19 3.42 16.51
N VAL A 322 1.84 4.46 17.29
CA VAL A 322 0.48 5.00 17.34
C VAL A 322 0.13 5.68 16.01
N GLN A 323 -0.92 5.19 15.36
CA GLN A 323 -1.41 5.68 14.08
C GLN A 323 -2.48 6.77 14.24
N GLN A 324 -3.33 6.65 15.27
CA GLN A 324 -4.43 7.57 15.53
C GLN A 324 -4.78 7.59 17.01
N ILE A 325 -5.18 8.76 17.51
CA ILE A 325 -5.76 8.92 18.84
C ILE A 325 -7.09 9.66 18.69
N PHE A 326 -8.16 9.13 19.27
CA PHE A 326 -9.50 9.74 19.16
C PHE A 326 -10.34 9.50 20.42
N SER A 327 -11.39 10.29 20.59
CA SER A 327 -12.34 10.14 21.69
C SER A 327 -13.67 9.63 21.18
N GLN A 328 -14.25 8.67 21.91
CA GLN A 328 -15.58 8.14 21.64
C GLN A 328 -16.29 7.79 22.94
N ASN A 329 -17.54 8.25 23.10
CA ASN A 329 -18.38 7.99 24.27
C ASN A 329 -17.67 8.26 25.62
N GLY A 330 -16.90 9.37 25.70
CA GLY A 330 -16.17 9.75 26.91
C GLY A 330 -14.90 8.94 27.21
N SER A 331 -14.54 7.99 26.37
CA SER A 331 -13.27 7.24 26.43
C SER A 331 -12.32 7.70 25.34
N VAL A 332 -11.01 7.68 25.62
CA VAL A 332 -9.96 7.95 24.64
C VAL A 332 -9.38 6.63 24.16
N TYR A 333 -9.19 6.55 22.86
CA TYR A 333 -8.64 5.38 22.18
C TYR A 333 -7.34 5.73 21.47
N ALA A 334 -6.38 4.80 21.51
CA ALA A 334 -5.14 4.86 20.75
C ALA A 334 -5.06 3.64 19.82
N LEU A 335 -5.01 3.88 18.53
CA LEU A 335 -4.79 2.87 17.51
C LEU A 335 -3.30 2.75 17.25
N THR A 336 -2.77 1.54 17.38
CA THR A 336 -1.43 1.18 16.91
C THR A 336 -1.52 0.36 15.63
N ARG A 337 -0.39 0.01 15.03
CA ARG A 337 -0.40 -0.90 13.87
C ARG A 337 -1.01 -2.27 14.18
N SER A 338 -0.88 -2.75 15.42
CA SER A 338 -1.29 -4.12 15.78
C SER A 338 -2.55 -4.18 16.65
N ALA A 339 -2.97 -3.09 17.28
CA ALA A 339 -4.04 -3.14 18.27
C ALA A 339 -4.75 -1.79 18.49
N LEU A 340 -5.97 -1.85 19.03
CA LEU A 340 -6.70 -0.71 19.57
C LEU A 340 -6.69 -0.77 21.10
N TYR A 341 -6.28 0.32 21.73
CA TYR A 341 -6.25 0.50 23.17
C TYR A 341 -7.28 1.52 23.62
N GLN A 342 -7.86 1.33 24.79
CA GLN A 342 -8.79 2.25 25.45
C GLN A 342 -8.18 2.74 26.74
N SER A 343 -8.22 4.05 26.99
CA SER A 343 -7.88 4.64 28.28
C SER A 343 -8.92 4.26 29.34
N SER A 344 -8.48 3.86 30.53
CA SER A 344 -9.34 3.52 31.65
C SER A 344 -9.85 4.73 32.45
N GLY A 345 -9.53 5.97 32.02
CA GLY A 345 -9.81 7.20 32.76
C GLY A 345 -8.87 7.46 33.93
N GLN A 346 -8.04 6.50 34.34
CA GLN A 346 -6.91 6.71 35.25
C GLN A 346 -5.67 7.04 34.43
N ARG A 347 -4.90 8.05 34.87
CA ARG A 347 -3.67 8.45 34.18
C ARG A 347 -2.76 7.25 33.92
N GLY A 348 -2.44 7.03 32.64
CA GLY A 348 -1.50 6.00 32.21
C GLY A 348 -2.00 4.57 32.21
N ALA A 349 -3.24 4.31 32.51
CA ALA A 349 -3.81 2.99 32.44
C ALA A 349 -4.58 2.79 31.13
N TRP A 350 -4.04 1.92 30.26
CA TRP A 350 -4.62 1.57 28.98
C TRP A 350 -4.93 0.08 28.92
N ARG A 351 -6.07 -0.26 28.37
CA ARG A 351 -6.50 -1.65 28.16
C ARG A 351 -6.56 -1.93 26.65
N ARG A 352 -5.93 -3.01 26.20
CA ARG A 352 -6.09 -3.49 24.82
C ARG A 352 -7.53 -4.00 24.63
N VAL A 353 -8.24 -3.43 23.65
CA VAL A 353 -9.63 -3.76 23.33
C VAL A 353 -9.69 -4.73 22.16
N MET A 354 -8.85 -4.51 21.14
CA MET A 354 -8.78 -5.31 19.93
C MET A 354 -7.33 -5.52 19.54
N SER A 355 -7.06 -6.67 18.90
CA SER A 355 -5.74 -7.01 18.39
C SER A 355 -5.88 -7.58 16.99
N GLY A 356 -4.96 -7.19 16.11
CA GLY A 356 -4.71 -7.85 14.84
C GLY A 356 -3.79 -9.07 14.95
N GLU A 357 -3.34 -9.39 16.19
CA GLU A 357 -2.50 -10.55 16.49
C GLU A 357 -3.35 -11.83 16.60
N GLY A 358 -2.68 -12.99 16.57
CA GLY A 358 -3.34 -14.30 16.63
C GLY A 358 -3.86 -14.78 15.28
N THR A 359 -3.28 -14.29 14.21
CA THR A 359 -3.54 -14.74 12.84
C THR A 359 -2.80 -16.05 12.55
N LEU A 360 -3.29 -16.77 11.54
CA LEU A 360 -2.71 -18.06 11.17
C LEU A 360 -1.37 -17.91 10.44
N LEU A 361 -1.18 -16.81 9.72
CA LEU A 361 0.02 -16.50 8.94
C LEU A 361 0.89 -15.48 9.68
N ALA A 362 2.22 -15.60 9.50
CA ALA A 362 3.19 -14.66 10.07
C ALA A 362 3.26 -13.34 9.27
N ASP A 363 3.06 -13.39 7.95
CA ASP A 363 3.03 -12.21 7.09
C ASP A 363 1.94 -12.33 6.00
N ARG A 364 1.67 -11.25 5.31
CA ARG A 364 0.73 -11.17 4.18
C ARG A 364 1.42 -11.17 2.81
N ASN A 365 2.71 -10.84 2.74
CA ASN A 365 3.47 -10.77 1.48
C ASN A 365 3.98 -12.17 1.10
N VAL A 366 3.08 -12.96 0.50
CA VAL A 366 3.36 -14.36 0.15
C VAL A 366 4.27 -14.42 -1.07
N SER A 367 5.35 -15.18 -1.00
CA SER A 367 6.31 -15.37 -2.10
C SER A 367 6.26 -16.75 -2.73
N SER A 368 5.90 -17.78 -1.97
CA SER A 368 5.86 -19.18 -2.45
C SER A 368 4.83 -19.99 -1.71
N LEU A 369 4.18 -20.92 -2.40
CA LEU A 369 3.18 -21.83 -1.84
C LEU A 369 3.45 -23.26 -2.29
N ALA A 370 3.21 -24.21 -1.41
CA ALA A 370 3.17 -25.64 -1.77
C ALA A 370 2.24 -26.42 -0.82
N VAL A 371 1.59 -27.44 -1.35
CA VAL A 371 0.86 -28.43 -0.53
C VAL A 371 1.65 -29.73 -0.56
N ASP A 372 1.96 -30.29 0.61
CA ASP A 372 2.70 -31.54 0.71
C ASP A 372 1.78 -32.79 0.70
N ASP A 373 2.38 -33.98 0.70
CA ASP A 373 1.70 -35.27 0.69
C ASP A 373 0.81 -35.54 1.92
N ARG A 374 1.00 -34.75 2.99
CA ARG A 374 0.18 -34.78 4.22
C ARG A 374 -0.91 -33.72 4.23
N SER A 375 -1.16 -33.07 3.08
CA SER A 375 -2.15 -32.01 2.92
C SER A 375 -1.88 -30.78 3.81
N ARG A 376 -0.61 -30.55 4.20
CA ARG A 376 -0.20 -29.34 4.91
C ARG A 376 0.15 -28.29 3.88
N LEU A 377 -0.17 -27.02 4.19
CA LEU A 377 0.16 -25.90 3.34
C LEU A 377 1.45 -25.23 3.85
N TRP A 378 2.45 -25.16 3.00
CA TRP A 378 3.67 -24.42 3.19
C TRP A 378 3.53 -23.03 2.57
N VAL A 379 3.78 -21.96 3.34
CA VAL A 379 3.64 -20.57 2.90
C VAL A 379 4.97 -19.86 3.12
N GLY A 380 5.66 -19.51 2.06
CA GLY A 380 6.91 -18.74 2.08
C GLY A 380 6.63 -17.25 1.96
N TYR A 381 7.48 -16.42 2.58
CA TYR A 381 7.41 -14.97 2.57
C TYR A 381 8.68 -14.34 2.01
N PHE A 382 8.58 -13.08 1.56
CA PHE A 382 9.74 -12.33 1.11
C PHE A 382 10.70 -12.00 2.26
N ASP A 383 10.16 -11.57 3.43
CA ASP A 383 10.97 -11.03 4.52
C ASP A 383 10.81 -11.78 5.86
N HIS A 384 9.81 -12.66 5.99
CA HIS A 384 9.43 -13.30 7.26
C HIS A 384 9.44 -14.84 7.19
N GLY A 385 10.47 -15.43 6.61
CA GLY A 385 10.66 -16.88 6.62
C GLY A 385 9.53 -17.67 5.96
N LEU A 386 9.00 -18.69 6.64
CA LEU A 386 7.89 -19.51 6.16
C LEU A 386 7.00 -20.03 7.29
N ASP A 387 5.75 -20.31 6.95
CA ASP A 387 4.79 -21.02 7.80
C ASP A 387 4.47 -22.41 7.24
N LEU A 388 4.30 -23.35 8.15
CA LEU A 388 3.74 -24.67 7.90
C LEU A 388 2.39 -24.80 8.58
N LEU A 389 1.32 -24.79 7.78
CA LEU A 389 -0.05 -24.89 8.26
C LEU A 389 -0.53 -26.34 8.29
N SER A 390 -1.20 -26.71 9.38
CA SER A 390 -1.83 -28.03 9.52
C SER A 390 -2.95 -28.25 8.51
N PRO A 391 -3.28 -29.50 8.16
CA PRO A 391 -4.47 -29.80 7.39
C PRO A 391 -5.71 -29.17 8.04
N GLY A 392 -6.57 -28.53 7.23
CA GLY A 392 -7.74 -27.80 7.72
C GLY A 392 -7.43 -26.42 8.30
N LEU A 393 -6.19 -25.92 8.20
CA LEU A 393 -5.77 -24.55 8.53
C LEU A 393 -6.11 -24.13 9.97
N ARG A 394 -5.85 -24.99 10.96
CA ARG A 394 -6.14 -24.70 12.37
C ARG A 394 -4.95 -24.16 13.14
N ASN A 395 -3.75 -24.61 12.79
CA ASN A 395 -2.51 -24.26 13.45
C ASN A 395 -1.43 -23.99 12.40
N ALA A 396 -0.49 -23.11 12.72
CA ALA A 396 0.71 -22.85 11.96
C ALA A 396 1.95 -23.03 12.83
N THR A 397 3.05 -23.47 12.22
CA THR A 397 4.38 -23.44 12.79
C THR A 397 5.22 -22.50 11.96
N HIS A 398 5.79 -21.48 12.57
CA HIS A 398 6.63 -20.49 11.91
C HIS A 398 8.11 -20.86 11.99
N TYR A 399 8.85 -20.65 10.89
CA TYR A 399 10.29 -20.83 10.76
C TYR A 399 10.91 -19.56 10.19
N GLU A 400 11.81 -18.96 10.94
CA GLU A 400 12.55 -17.78 10.51
C GLU A 400 13.95 -17.81 11.13
N ASP A 401 14.96 -17.79 10.28
CA ASP A 401 16.37 -17.63 10.65
C ASP A 401 17.17 -17.13 9.44
N ASP A 402 18.49 -16.96 9.58
CA ASP A 402 19.35 -16.43 8.51
C ASP A 402 19.30 -17.24 7.19
N ASN A 403 18.88 -18.49 7.21
CA ASN A 403 18.74 -19.34 6.02
C ASN A 403 17.29 -19.45 5.56
N VAL A 404 16.33 -19.42 6.49
CA VAL A 404 14.89 -19.41 6.18
C VAL A 404 14.41 -17.97 6.11
N PHE A 405 14.85 -17.29 5.06
CA PHE A 405 14.57 -15.89 4.78
C PHE A 405 14.49 -15.69 3.27
N CYS A 406 13.59 -14.84 2.78
CA CYS A 406 13.34 -14.62 1.35
C CYS A 406 13.14 -15.96 0.60
N VAL A 407 11.99 -16.59 0.84
CA VAL A 407 11.64 -17.89 0.25
C VAL A 407 11.23 -17.71 -1.20
N ASN A 408 11.96 -18.31 -2.14
CA ASN A 408 11.70 -18.21 -3.58
C ASN A 408 10.89 -19.39 -4.13
N ARG A 409 11.15 -20.62 -3.59
CA ARG A 409 10.42 -21.81 -4.01
C ARG A 409 10.33 -22.83 -2.89
N ILE A 410 9.16 -23.44 -2.74
CA ILE A 410 8.93 -24.59 -1.86
C ILE A 410 8.62 -25.80 -2.74
N LEU A 411 9.38 -26.87 -2.59
CA LEU A 411 9.33 -28.05 -3.43
C LEU A 411 9.16 -29.33 -2.60
N PRO A 412 7.92 -29.78 -2.34
CA PRO A 412 7.67 -31.07 -1.71
C PRO A 412 8.09 -32.23 -2.63
N ASN A 413 8.74 -33.24 -2.05
CA ASN A 413 9.08 -34.48 -2.73
C ASN A 413 8.31 -35.64 -2.11
N SER A 414 7.22 -36.06 -2.74
CA SER A 414 6.36 -37.15 -2.26
C SER A 414 7.05 -38.51 -2.24
N ALA A 415 8.14 -38.71 -3.02
CA ALA A 415 8.86 -39.98 -3.06
C ALA A 415 9.61 -40.30 -1.76
N ASN A 416 10.07 -39.28 -1.04
CA ASN A 416 10.82 -39.42 0.23
C ASN A 416 10.24 -38.62 1.39
N GLY A 417 9.15 -37.87 1.16
CA GLY A 417 8.49 -37.04 2.16
C GLY A 417 9.28 -35.80 2.58
N MET A 418 10.40 -35.49 1.93
CA MET A 418 11.19 -34.29 2.20
C MET A 418 10.57 -33.07 1.52
N VAL A 419 10.84 -31.89 2.09
CA VAL A 419 10.49 -30.61 1.46
C VAL A 419 11.75 -29.78 1.32
N ALA A 420 12.06 -29.38 0.10
CA ALA A 420 13.16 -28.48 -0.20
C ALA A 420 12.65 -27.05 -0.32
N VAL A 421 13.30 -26.13 0.36
CA VAL A 421 12.96 -24.68 0.37
C VAL A 421 14.14 -23.92 -0.20
N ALA A 422 13.97 -23.37 -1.38
CA ALA A 422 14.92 -22.49 -2.04
C ALA A 422 14.78 -21.08 -1.50
N THR A 423 15.87 -20.51 -1.01
CA THR A 423 15.89 -19.18 -0.39
C THR A 423 16.99 -18.29 -1.01
N ALA A 424 17.05 -17.04 -0.61
CA ALA A 424 18.17 -16.16 -0.96
C ALA A 424 19.50 -16.61 -0.32
N ASN A 425 19.47 -17.47 0.72
CA ASN A 425 20.61 -17.85 1.55
C ASN A 425 20.83 -19.38 1.60
N GLY A 426 20.46 -20.11 0.55
CA GLY A 426 20.70 -21.54 0.40
C GLY A 426 19.47 -22.37 0.12
N LEU A 427 19.68 -23.68 0.03
CA LEU A 427 18.64 -24.70 -0.03
C LEU A 427 18.45 -25.29 1.36
N VAL A 428 17.27 -25.11 1.92
CA VAL A 428 16.92 -25.65 3.24
C VAL A 428 16.08 -26.90 3.06
N LEU A 429 16.51 -28.01 3.64
CA LEU A 429 15.81 -29.30 3.58
C LEU A 429 15.06 -29.56 4.88
N PHE A 430 13.78 -29.85 4.77
CA PHE A 430 12.90 -30.26 5.87
C PHE A 430 12.49 -31.72 5.72
N ASP A 431 12.37 -32.44 6.84
CA ASP A 431 11.82 -33.79 6.83
C ASP A 431 10.28 -33.79 6.75
N GLY A 432 9.71 -34.96 6.60
CA GLY A 432 8.25 -35.13 6.52
C GLY A 432 7.51 -34.73 7.82
N LEU A 433 8.18 -34.43 8.92
CA LEU A 433 7.57 -33.87 10.12
C LEU A 433 7.64 -32.34 10.17
N GLY A 434 8.33 -31.71 9.19
CA GLY A 434 8.56 -30.28 9.16
C GLY A 434 9.78 -29.84 9.97
N ARG A 435 10.69 -30.74 10.33
CA ARG A 435 11.92 -30.38 11.05
C ARG A 435 13.02 -30.05 10.05
N LYS A 436 13.69 -28.91 10.24
CA LYS A 436 14.86 -28.52 9.44
C LYS A 436 15.99 -29.54 9.65
N GLN A 437 16.50 -30.10 8.57
CA GLN A 437 17.51 -31.15 8.59
C GLN A 437 18.88 -30.64 8.15
N GLN A 438 18.93 -29.90 7.04
CA GLN A 438 20.17 -29.48 6.40
C GLN A 438 19.98 -28.16 5.67
N VAL A 439 21.06 -27.40 5.56
CA VAL A 439 21.17 -26.24 4.69
C VAL A 439 22.34 -26.49 3.74
N LEU A 440 22.12 -26.31 2.45
CA LEU A 440 23.14 -26.44 1.41
C LEU A 440 23.37 -25.07 0.74
N GLY A 441 24.63 -24.74 0.55
CA GLY A 441 25.06 -23.48 -0.06
C GLY A 441 26.27 -23.66 -0.97
N ARG A 442 26.95 -22.56 -1.27
CA ARG A 442 28.17 -22.57 -2.09
C ARG A 442 29.28 -23.42 -1.46
N ALA A 443 29.37 -23.47 -0.13
CA ALA A 443 30.32 -24.32 0.57
C ALA A 443 30.11 -25.82 0.31
N ASP A 444 28.89 -26.21 -0.06
CA ASP A 444 28.49 -27.58 -0.40
C ASP A 444 28.51 -27.85 -1.90
N GLY A 445 28.98 -26.88 -2.70
CA GLY A 445 29.17 -27.02 -4.15
C GLY A 445 28.05 -26.44 -5.03
N LEU A 446 27.08 -25.70 -4.46
CA LEU A 446 26.10 -24.97 -5.26
C LEU A 446 26.78 -23.79 -5.97
N LEU A 447 26.28 -23.40 -7.16
CA LEU A 447 26.79 -22.24 -7.90
C LEU A 447 26.62 -20.91 -7.16
N ALA A 448 25.53 -20.77 -6.42
CA ALA A 448 25.22 -19.59 -5.62
C ALA A 448 24.37 -19.98 -4.40
N ASP A 449 24.40 -19.16 -3.33
CA ASP A 449 23.49 -19.34 -2.20
C ASP A 449 22.08 -18.85 -2.55
N HIS A 450 21.95 -17.83 -3.41
CA HIS A 450 20.66 -17.37 -3.90
C HIS A 450 20.10 -18.34 -4.93
N ILE A 451 19.06 -19.07 -4.54
CA ILE A 451 18.34 -20.02 -5.41
C ILE A 451 17.01 -19.37 -5.81
N THR A 452 16.82 -19.15 -7.10
CA THR A 452 15.64 -18.45 -7.66
C THR A 452 14.46 -19.38 -7.88
N ASP A 453 14.72 -20.65 -8.24
CA ASP A 453 13.69 -21.69 -8.46
C ASP A 453 14.30 -23.09 -8.33
N ALA A 454 13.45 -24.11 -8.20
CA ALA A 454 13.86 -25.51 -8.11
C ALA A 454 12.81 -26.44 -8.72
N ALA A 455 13.25 -27.54 -9.31
CA ALA A 455 12.38 -28.60 -9.81
C ALA A 455 12.94 -29.99 -9.47
N LEU A 456 12.05 -30.97 -9.24
CA LEU A 456 12.47 -32.38 -9.08
C LEU A 456 12.99 -32.90 -10.41
N TYR A 457 14.14 -33.56 -10.38
CA TYR A 457 14.77 -34.16 -11.55
C TYR A 457 15.45 -35.47 -11.19
N GLY A 458 15.08 -36.56 -11.86
CA GLY A 458 15.56 -37.88 -11.52
C GLY A 458 15.27 -38.26 -10.07
N ASN A 459 16.32 -38.71 -9.35
CA ASN A 459 16.25 -39.00 -7.92
C ASN A 459 16.65 -37.78 -7.03
N GLY A 460 16.83 -36.62 -7.62
CA GLY A 460 17.26 -35.41 -6.98
C GLY A 460 16.47 -34.19 -7.47
N MET A 461 17.18 -33.10 -7.71
CA MET A 461 16.57 -31.82 -8.14
C MET A 461 17.53 -31.03 -9.03
N VAL A 462 16.98 -30.10 -9.77
CA VAL A 462 17.72 -29.05 -10.47
C VAL A 462 17.36 -27.69 -9.81
N LEU A 463 18.40 -26.91 -9.50
CA LEU A 463 18.31 -25.61 -8.86
C LEU A 463 18.66 -24.51 -9.85
N ALA A 464 17.83 -23.50 -9.96
CA ALA A 464 18.09 -22.29 -10.73
C ALA A 464 18.73 -21.23 -9.85
N THR A 465 19.75 -20.53 -10.37
CA THR A 465 20.46 -19.46 -9.67
C THR A 465 20.81 -18.30 -10.62
N PRO A 466 21.20 -17.13 -10.10
CA PRO A 466 21.75 -16.07 -10.96
C PRO A 466 23.08 -16.41 -11.65
N ALA A 467 23.70 -17.54 -11.30
CA ALA A 467 24.97 -17.98 -11.86
C ALA A 467 24.85 -19.19 -12.84
N GLY A 468 23.66 -19.79 -12.95
CA GLY A 468 23.38 -20.97 -13.79
C GLY A 468 22.49 -21.98 -13.08
N LEU A 469 22.62 -23.25 -13.50
CA LEU A 469 21.92 -24.39 -12.93
C LEU A 469 22.87 -25.26 -12.08
N THR A 470 22.34 -25.81 -11.00
CA THR A 470 22.99 -26.90 -10.25
C THR A 470 22.08 -28.13 -10.23
N PHE A 471 22.53 -29.25 -10.79
CA PHE A 471 21.89 -30.55 -10.61
C PHE A 471 22.41 -31.16 -9.32
N LEU A 472 21.51 -31.55 -8.45
CA LEU A 472 21.83 -32.09 -7.13
C LEU A 472 21.16 -33.45 -6.94
N ASP A 473 21.95 -34.48 -6.78
CA ASP A 473 21.52 -35.84 -6.47
C ASP A 473 22.53 -36.53 -5.52
N ASN A 474 22.41 -37.84 -5.34
CA ASN A 474 23.30 -38.61 -4.48
C ASN A 474 24.76 -38.66 -4.94
N SER A 475 25.04 -38.28 -6.20
CA SER A 475 26.40 -38.19 -6.74
C SER A 475 27.08 -36.86 -6.44
N GLY A 476 26.34 -35.94 -5.82
CA GLY A 476 26.79 -34.60 -5.51
C GLY A 476 26.33 -33.53 -6.52
N PRO A 477 26.68 -32.25 -6.28
CA PRO A 477 26.28 -31.15 -7.14
C PRO A 477 27.07 -31.12 -8.46
N ARG A 478 26.37 -30.90 -9.57
CA ARG A 478 26.94 -30.68 -10.91
C ARG A 478 26.39 -29.34 -11.45
N SER A 479 27.28 -28.52 -11.94
CA SER A 479 26.96 -27.15 -12.34
C SER A 479 26.99 -26.94 -13.84
N LEU A 480 26.00 -26.21 -14.37
CA LEU A 480 25.88 -25.83 -15.77
C LEU A 480 25.58 -24.33 -15.91
N TYR A 481 26.35 -23.64 -16.74
CA TYR A 481 26.26 -22.21 -16.97
C TYR A 481 26.63 -21.83 -18.42
N ALA A 482 26.70 -20.55 -18.77
CA ALA A 482 26.88 -20.10 -20.16
C ALA A 482 28.09 -20.73 -20.89
N PHE A 483 29.18 -21.01 -20.17
CA PHE A 483 30.33 -21.72 -20.75
C PHE A 483 29.95 -23.10 -21.30
N HIS A 484 28.95 -23.76 -20.72
CA HIS A 484 28.44 -25.05 -21.14
C HIS A 484 27.31 -24.94 -22.19
N GLY A 485 27.01 -23.71 -22.66
CA GLY A 485 26.01 -23.46 -23.69
C GLY A 485 24.66 -22.97 -23.19
N LEU A 486 24.50 -22.69 -21.90
CA LEU A 486 23.28 -22.06 -21.37
C LEU A 486 23.11 -20.66 -21.99
N VAL A 487 21.90 -20.30 -22.44
CA VAL A 487 21.65 -19.04 -23.16
C VAL A 487 21.96 -17.80 -22.34
N ASN A 488 21.80 -17.90 -21.03
CA ASN A 488 22.17 -16.84 -20.07
C ASN A 488 22.33 -17.45 -18.67
N ASN A 489 23.27 -16.92 -17.86
CA ASN A 489 23.53 -17.45 -16.51
C ASN A 489 22.40 -17.17 -15.52
N HIS A 490 21.69 -16.07 -15.68
CA HIS A 490 20.65 -15.69 -14.75
C HIS A 490 19.37 -16.46 -15.03
N VAL A 491 19.19 -17.58 -14.32
CA VAL A 491 18.02 -18.45 -14.44
C VAL A 491 16.98 -18.05 -13.42
N TYR A 492 15.77 -17.73 -13.86
CA TYR A 492 14.64 -17.33 -13.00
C TYR A 492 13.63 -18.43 -12.76
N ALA A 493 13.44 -19.30 -13.77
CA ALA A 493 12.48 -20.39 -13.71
C ALA A 493 13.10 -21.68 -14.22
N VAL A 494 12.78 -22.80 -13.60
CA VAL A 494 13.21 -24.12 -14.06
C VAL A 494 12.06 -25.13 -13.90
N ALA A 495 11.87 -25.95 -14.93
CA ALA A 495 10.93 -27.06 -14.86
C ALA A 495 11.57 -28.32 -15.48
N ALA A 496 11.19 -29.50 -14.98
CA ALA A 496 11.73 -30.75 -15.42
C ALA A 496 10.63 -31.80 -15.64
N ALA A 497 10.80 -32.66 -16.65
CA ALA A 497 9.93 -33.80 -16.91
C ALA A 497 10.72 -34.94 -17.51
N GLY A 498 10.82 -36.06 -16.79
CA GLY A 498 11.64 -37.19 -17.21
C GLY A 498 13.13 -36.80 -17.30
N LYS A 499 13.68 -36.81 -18.51
CA LYS A 499 15.09 -36.45 -18.80
C LYS A 499 15.24 -35.02 -19.32
N GLU A 500 14.13 -34.34 -19.58
CA GLU A 500 14.10 -33.00 -20.14
C GLU A 500 14.05 -31.96 -19.00
N VAL A 501 14.85 -30.89 -19.11
CA VAL A 501 14.85 -29.73 -18.25
C VAL A 501 14.72 -28.48 -19.11
N VAL A 502 13.82 -27.59 -18.73
CA VAL A 502 13.66 -26.28 -19.40
C VAL A 502 14.05 -25.18 -18.41
N ALA A 503 15.06 -24.41 -18.78
CA ALA A 503 15.59 -23.30 -18.00
C ALA A 503 15.20 -21.99 -18.63
N GLY A 504 14.40 -21.22 -17.91
CA GLY A 504 13.98 -19.86 -18.25
C GLY A 504 14.94 -18.83 -17.66
N THR A 505 15.51 -18.00 -18.51
CA THR A 505 16.57 -17.05 -18.15
C THR A 505 16.17 -15.61 -18.48
N LEU A 506 17.04 -14.65 -18.15
CA LEU A 506 16.93 -13.27 -18.67
C LEU A 506 17.18 -13.15 -20.18
N GLY A 507 17.88 -14.12 -20.77
CA GLY A 507 18.29 -14.12 -22.18
C GLY A 507 17.43 -15.00 -23.09
N GLY A 508 16.45 -15.72 -22.56
CA GLY A 508 15.63 -16.69 -23.29
C GLY A 508 15.51 -18.03 -22.58
N ILE A 509 15.29 -19.08 -23.35
CA ILE A 509 15.07 -20.45 -22.86
C ILE A 509 16.22 -21.33 -23.30
N SER A 510 16.73 -22.18 -22.41
CA SER A 510 17.56 -23.36 -22.75
C SER A 510 16.77 -24.62 -22.44
N VAL A 511 16.68 -25.51 -23.43
CA VAL A 511 16.14 -26.87 -23.27
C VAL A 511 17.32 -27.81 -23.16
N LEU A 512 17.30 -28.65 -22.12
CA LEU A 512 18.32 -29.65 -21.86
C LEU A 512 17.70 -31.04 -21.97
N GLU A 513 18.45 -31.97 -22.50
CA GLU A 513 18.14 -33.39 -22.48
C GLU A 513 19.31 -34.15 -21.86
N ASN A 514 19.05 -34.98 -20.84
CA ASN A 514 20.09 -35.70 -20.08
C ASN A 514 21.23 -34.74 -19.62
N GLU A 515 20.89 -33.55 -19.07
CA GLU A 515 21.80 -32.49 -18.59
C GLU A 515 22.68 -31.85 -19.69
N ASN A 516 22.42 -32.09 -20.97
CA ASN A 516 23.11 -31.43 -22.08
C ASN A 516 22.18 -30.44 -22.78
N ILE A 517 22.72 -29.33 -23.24
CA ILE A 517 21.94 -28.32 -23.98
C ILE A 517 21.51 -28.95 -25.33
N ALA A 518 20.18 -29.09 -25.49
CA ALA A 518 19.57 -29.57 -26.73
C ALA A 518 19.18 -28.41 -27.65
N ALA A 519 18.64 -27.31 -27.09
CA ALA A 519 18.25 -26.14 -27.87
C ALA A 519 18.26 -24.84 -27.01
N ASN A 520 18.47 -23.71 -27.67
CA ASN A 520 18.34 -22.38 -27.10
C ASN A 520 17.37 -21.54 -27.92
N TYR A 521 16.49 -20.80 -27.22
CA TYR A 521 15.48 -19.97 -27.84
C TYR A 521 15.53 -18.54 -27.25
N THR A 522 15.46 -17.54 -28.12
CA THR A 522 15.45 -16.11 -27.78
C THR A 522 14.35 -15.40 -28.56
N VAL A 523 14.16 -14.10 -28.36
CA VAL A 523 13.23 -13.31 -29.20
C VAL A 523 13.58 -13.32 -30.68
N ALA A 524 14.84 -13.66 -31.05
CA ALA A 524 15.24 -13.89 -32.42
C ALA A 524 14.67 -15.22 -32.96
N THR A 525 14.28 -16.14 -32.09
CA THR A 525 13.55 -17.36 -32.43
C THR A 525 12.10 -17.02 -32.66
N ARG A 526 11.56 -17.44 -33.80
CA ARG A 526 10.19 -17.11 -34.20
C ARG A 526 9.17 -17.63 -33.15
N GLY A 527 8.37 -16.72 -32.59
CA GLY A 527 7.27 -17.04 -31.66
C GLY A 527 7.55 -16.80 -30.17
N LEU A 528 8.80 -16.67 -29.72
CA LEU A 528 9.10 -16.26 -28.36
C LEU A 528 8.86 -14.74 -28.21
N SER A 529 7.94 -14.34 -27.31
CA SER A 529 7.47 -12.96 -27.21
C SER A 529 8.39 -12.05 -26.39
N HIS A 530 9.17 -12.60 -25.45
CA HIS A 530 10.08 -11.86 -24.58
C HIS A 530 11.20 -12.76 -24.06
N ASN A 531 12.42 -12.24 -23.87
CA ASN A 531 13.56 -13.03 -23.40
C ASN A 531 13.53 -13.31 -21.90
N TRP A 532 12.95 -12.44 -21.08
CA TRP A 532 12.86 -12.70 -19.66
C TRP A 532 11.73 -13.68 -19.37
N ILE A 533 12.12 -14.90 -19.04
CA ILE A 533 11.21 -16.00 -18.72
C ILE A 533 10.98 -16.02 -17.21
N SER A 534 9.74 -15.88 -16.79
CA SER A 534 9.35 -15.75 -15.40
C SER A 534 8.72 -17.01 -14.80
N GLY A 535 8.15 -17.91 -15.64
CA GLY A 535 7.55 -19.14 -15.17
C GLY A 535 7.45 -20.18 -16.26
N ILE A 536 7.53 -21.47 -15.89
CA ILE A 536 7.45 -22.60 -16.82
C ILE A 536 6.66 -23.72 -16.15
N VAL A 537 5.66 -24.26 -16.87
CA VAL A 537 4.90 -25.43 -16.42
C VAL A 537 4.67 -26.42 -17.57
N ARG A 538 4.60 -27.71 -17.24
CA ARG A 538 4.36 -28.78 -18.23
C ARG A 538 2.86 -28.98 -18.45
N THR A 539 2.46 -29.15 -19.71
CA THR A 539 1.11 -29.57 -20.09
C THR A 539 1.13 -30.61 -21.18
N GLY A 540 0.83 -31.87 -20.85
CA GLY A 540 1.01 -32.98 -21.78
C GLY A 540 2.48 -33.11 -22.20
N ASN A 541 2.75 -33.01 -23.50
CA ASN A 541 4.10 -33.04 -24.06
C ASN A 541 4.73 -31.66 -24.29
N ASP A 542 3.97 -30.59 -24.05
CA ASP A 542 4.37 -29.20 -24.31
C ASP A 542 4.67 -28.45 -23.02
N TRP A 543 5.30 -27.30 -23.16
CA TRP A 543 5.58 -26.37 -22.06
C TRP A 543 4.79 -25.09 -22.22
N VAL A 544 4.18 -24.62 -21.16
CA VAL A 544 3.59 -23.28 -21.07
C VAL A 544 4.58 -22.37 -20.39
N VAL A 545 4.92 -21.29 -21.04
CA VAL A 545 5.99 -20.37 -20.66
C VAL A 545 5.39 -18.99 -20.41
N GLY A 546 5.52 -18.51 -19.18
CA GLY A 546 5.21 -17.14 -18.78
C GLY A 546 6.44 -16.25 -18.96
N THR A 547 6.21 -15.02 -19.41
CA THR A 547 7.27 -14.04 -19.64
C THR A 547 7.00 -12.76 -18.85
N TYR A 548 8.07 -12.04 -18.55
CA TYR A 548 7.97 -10.74 -17.86
C TYR A 548 7.84 -9.61 -18.89
N GLY A 549 6.61 -9.44 -19.43
CA GLY A 549 6.28 -8.39 -20.39
C GLY A 549 5.81 -8.85 -21.76
N GLY A 550 5.84 -10.15 -22.06
CA GLY A 550 5.39 -10.72 -23.33
C GLY A 550 4.17 -11.62 -23.24
N GLY A 551 3.54 -11.76 -22.05
CA GLY A 551 2.41 -12.65 -21.82
C GLY A 551 2.84 -14.12 -21.74
N ILE A 552 1.99 -15.03 -22.25
CA ILE A 552 2.14 -16.48 -22.17
C ILE A 552 2.29 -17.05 -23.58
N VAL A 553 3.25 -17.96 -23.75
CA VAL A 553 3.46 -18.71 -24.99
C VAL A 553 3.53 -20.21 -24.69
N ARG A 554 3.25 -21.03 -25.69
CA ARG A 554 3.38 -22.48 -25.62
C ARG A 554 4.57 -22.93 -26.46
N LEU A 555 5.52 -23.60 -25.83
CA LEU A 555 6.61 -24.28 -26.51
C LEU A 555 6.17 -25.73 -26.78
N MET A 556 5.98 -26.06 -28.04
CA MET A 556 5.52 -27.35 -28.49
C MET A 556 6.68 -28.38 -28.45
N ALA A 557 6.34 -29.66 -28.37
CA ALA A 557 7.31 -30.73 -28.31
C ALA A 557 8.28 -30.79 -29.51
N ASP A 558 7.91 -30.23 -30.66
CA ASP A 558 8.75 -30.12 -31.86
C ASP A 558 9.62 -28.84 -31.88
N GLY A 559 9.58 -28.03 -30.82
CA GLY A 559 10.42 -26.85 -30.64
C GLY A 559 9.89 -25.54 -31.24
N HIS A 560 8.67 -25.52 -31.81
CA HIS A 560 8.10 -24.26 -32.25
C HIS A 560 7.26 -23.62 -31.13
N PHE A 561 7.01 -22.29 -31.23
CA PHE A 561 6.20 -21.53 -30.29
C PHE A 561 4.86 -21.19 -30.88
N GLU A 562 3.82 -21.31 -30.07
CA GLU A 562 2.49 -20.81 -30.34
C GLU A 562 2.08 -19.76 -29.29
N PRO A 563 1.43 -18.64 -29.69
CA PRO A 563 0.76 -17.76 -28.74
C PRO A 563 -0.28 -18.55 -27.94
N PHE A 564 -0.30 -18.36 -26.62
CA PHE A 564 -1.18 -19.10 -25.73
C PHE A 564 -1.83 -18.19 -24.69
N ASP A 565 -2.27 -17.00 -25.09
CA ASP A 565 -3.00 -16.10 -24.24
C ASP A 565 -4.27 -15.56 -24.93
N VAL A 566 -5.16 -14.98 -24.15
CA VAL A 566 -6.47 -14.47 -24.62
C VAL A 566 -6.34 -13.11 -25.28
N ALA A 567 -5.27 -12.42 -25.01
CA ALA A 567 -5.15 -11.04 -25.39
C ALA A 567 -3.83 -10.82 -26.10
N THR A 568 -3.89 -10.13 -27.19
CA THR A 568 -2.78 -9.44 -27.80
C THR A 568 -2.08 -8.44 -26.88
N ALA A 569 -2.54 -8.30 -25.62
CA ALA A 569 -1.97 -7.41 -24.62
C ALA A 569 -0.76 -8.05 -23.95
N LYS A 570 0.39 -7.41 -24.07
CA LYS A 570 1.58 -7.72 -23.31
C LYS A 570 1.34 -7.50 -21.83
N PHE A 571 1.68 -8.47 -20.98
CA PHE A 571 1.58 -8.40 -19.52
C PHE A 571 2.71 -9.19 -18.88
N GLU A 572 2.92 -8.92 -17.60
CA GLU A 572 3.96 -9.54 -16.79
C GLU A 572 3.37 -10.74 -16.05
N VAL A 573 3.87 -11.96 -16.35
CA VAL A 573 3.65 -13.13 -15.49
C VAL A 573 4.61 -13.02 -14.32
N TYR A 574 4.07 -13.10 -13.09
CA TYR A 574 4.88 -13.00 -11.88
C TYR A 574 5.85 -14.21 -11.79
N PRO A 575 7.10 -14.00 -11.34
CA PRO A 575 8.08 -15.07 -11.24
C PRO A 575 7.58 -16.26 -10.43
N ASN A 576 7.70 -17.47 -10.99
CA ASN A 576 7.27 -18.75 -10.42
C ASN A 576 5.77 -18.86 -10.05
N ALA A 577 4.92 -17.91 -10.45
CA ALA A 577 3.50 -17.92 -10.20
C ALA A 577 2.70 -18.62 -11.31
N MET A 578 3.13 -19.81 -11.71
CA MET A 578 2.39 -20.66 -12.65
C MET A 578 2.09 -22.03 -12.03
N LEU A 579 0.91 -22.57 -12.35
CA LEU A 579 0.44 -23.85 -11.83
C LEU A 579 -0.38 -24.59 -12.90
N VAL A 580 -0.28 -25.90 -12.93
CA VAL A 580 -1.10 -26.77 -13.77
C VAL A 580 -1.79 -27.81 -12.90
N THR A 581 -3.08 -27.99 -13.15
CA THR A 581 -3.89 -29.09 -12.64
C THR A 581 -4.45 -29.91 -13.81
N ASP A 582 -5.23 -30.92 -13.50
CA ASP A 582 -5.93 -31.70 -14.54
C ASP A 582 -6.97 -30.86 -15.31
N GLN A 583 -7.58 -29.87 -14.64
CA GLN A 583 -8.66 -29.05 -15.19
C GLN A 583 -8.19 -27.69 -15.74
N HIS A 584 -7.15 -27.10 -15.13
CA HIS A 584 -6.77 -25.72 -15.42
C HIS A 584 -5.26 -25.51 -15.57
N ILE A 585 -4.91 -24.40 -16.22
CA ILE A 585 -3.57 -23.79 -16.16
C ILE A 585 -3.73 -22.40 -15.58
N PHE A 586 -2.92 -22.07 -14.60
CA PHE A 586 -2.97 -20.78 -13.89
C PHE A 586 -1.70 -19.98 -14.16
N ALA A 587 -1.87 -18.64 -14.24
CA ALA A 587 -0.75 -17.71 -14.24
C ALA A 587 -1.08 -16.49 -13.38
N GLY A 588 -0.29 -16.28 -12.35
CA GLY A 588 -0.31 -15.08 -11.53
C GLY A 588 0.38 -13.92 -12.26
N THR A 589 -0.15 -12.72 -12.13
CA THR A 589 0.37 -11.54 -12.85
C THR A 589 0.72 -10.40 -11.91
N LEU A 590 1.55 -9.49 -12.39
CA LEU A 590 1.86 -8.24 -11.72
C LEU A 590 0.73 -7.22 -11.99
N GLY A 591 -0.16 -7.06 -11.01
CA GLY A 591 -1.22 -6.03 -11.02
C GLY A 591 -2.41 -6.29 -11.95
N ARG A 592 -2.57 -7.51 -12.52
CA ARG A 592 -3.72 -7.85 -13.41
C ARG A 592 -4.56 -9.03 -12.91
N GLY A 593 -4.28 -9.55 -11.72
CA GLY A 593 -5.01 -10.67 -11.12
C GLY A 593 -4.53 -12.04 -11.59
N LEU A 594 -5.41 -13.02 -11.50
CA LEU A 594 -5.15 -14.43 -11.80
C LEU A 594 -5.73 -14.80 -13.17
N TYR A 595 -4.89 -15.26 -14.09
CA TYR A 595 -5.30 -15.84 -15.36
C TYR A 595 -5.55 -17.34 -15.18
N VAL A 596 -6.70 -17.81 -15.65
CA VAL A 596 -7.14 -19.21 -15.54
C VAL A 596 -7.52 -19.71 -16.92
N TYR A 597 -6.82 -20.72 -17.41
CA TYR A 597 -7.16 -21.43 -18.63
C TYR A 597 -7.91 -22.71 -18.28
N ASN A 598 -9.14 -22.82 -18.71
CA ASN A 598 -9.92 -24.04 -18.58
C ASN A 598 -9.62 -24.97 -19.75
N ARG A 599 -9.07 -26.15 -19.45
CA ARG A 599 -8.58 -27.12 -20.45
C ARG A 599 -9.72 -27.80 -21.22
N SER A 600 -10.92 -27.88 -20.64
CA SER A 600 -12.07 -28.49 -21.29
C SER A 600 -12.73 -27.55 -22.31
N SER A 601 -12.86 -26.28 -21.97
CA SER A 601 -13.44 -25.25 -22.85
C SER A 601 -12.42 -24.59 -23.79
N ASN A 602 -11.12 -24.81 -23.57
CA ASN A 602 -10.01 -24.17 -24.27
C ASN A 602 -10.09 -22.62 -24.20
N ARG A 603 -10.44 -22.07 -23.04
CA ARG A 603 -10.62 -20.63 -22.84
C ARG A 603 -9.88 -20.11 -21.63
N TRP A 604 -9.33 -18.92 -21.78
CA TRP A 604 -8.82 -18.14 -20.68
C TRP A 604 -9.91 -17.28 -20.04
N SER A 605 -9.84 -17.12 -18.74
CA SER A 605 -10.58 -16.15 -17.94
C SER A 605 -9.61 -15.38 -17.06
N VAL A 606 -9.95 -14.15 -16.69
CA VAL A 606 -9.16 -13.34 -15.77
C VAL A 606 -9.97 -13.08 -14.52
N ILE A 607 -9.44 -13.46 -13.38
CA ILE A 607 -10.06 -13.26 -12.07
C ILE A 607 -9.39 -12.07 -11.41
N THR A 608 -10.18 -11.05 -11.10
CA THR A 608 -9.77 -9.86 -10.36
C THR A 608 -10.54 -9.70 -9.06
N ALA A 609 -11.78 -10.20 -9.02
CA ALA A 609 -12.63 -10.15 -7.84
C ALA A 609 -12.26 -11.27 -6.86
N GLY A 610 -12.32 -10.99 -5.57
CA GLY A 610 -12.05 -11.95 -4.50
C GLY A 610 -10.57 -12.12 -4.13
N LEU A 611 -9.67 -11.45 -4.84
CA LEU A 611 -8.25 -11.46 -4.54
C LEU A 611 -7.88 -10.30 -3.61
N PRO A 612 -7.03 -10.53 -2.59
CA PRO A 612 -6.54 -9.46 -1.68
C PRO A 612 -5.74 -8.37 -2.41
N SER A 613 -5.10 -8.74 -3.51
CA SER A 613 -4.37 -7.86 -4.42
C SER A 613 -4.41 -8.43 -5.84
N LEU A 614 -4.25 -7.57 -6.84
CA LEU A 614 -4.13 -7.98 -8.25
C LEU A 614 -2.70 -8.45 -8.61
N THR A 615 -1.74 -8.29 -7.72
CA THR A 615 -0.40 -8.90 -7.85
C THR A 615 -0.43 -10.29 -7.23
N VAL A 616 -0.60 -11.30 -8.07
CA VAL A 616 -0.62 -12.71 -7.66
C VAL A 616 0.81 -13.25 -7.73
N THR A 617 1.36 -13.60 -6.58
CA THR A 617 2.78 -13.91 -6.38
C THR A 617 3.08 -15.40 -6.28
N ALA A 618 2.12 -16.21 -5.83
CA ALA A 618 2.33 -17.64 -5.62
C ALA A 618 1.03 -18.44 -5.81
N LEU A 619 1.16 -19.68 -6.26
CA LEU A 619 0.05 -20.59 -6.50
C LEU A 619 0.37 -22.00 -6.00
N ALA A 620 -0.60 -22.66 -5.38
CA ALA A 620 -0.52 -24.07 -5.06
C ALA A 620 -1.89 -24.76 -5.22
N ALA A 621 -1.88 -26.05 -5.49
CA ALA A 621 -3.08 -26.88 -5.53
C ALA A 621 -2.95 -28.07 -4.58
N GLY A 622 -4.03 -28.47 -3.95
CA GLY A 622 -4.08 -29.67 -3.15
C GLY A 622 -5.52 -30.01 -2.73
N ASN A 623 -5.89 -31.28 -2.81
CA ASN A 623 -7.22 -31.77 -2.41
C ASN A 623 -8.40 -31.05 -3.08
N GLY A 624 -8.28 -30.69 -4.36
CA GLY A 624 -9.33 -29.98 -5.10
C GLY A 624 -9.48 -28.50 -4.71
N VAL A 625 -8.49 -27.94 -4.00
CA VAL A 625 -8.46 -26.53 -3.57
C VAL A 625 -7.26 -25.84 -4.23
N ILE A 626 -7.49 -24.65 -4.74
CA ILE A 626 -6.44 -23.75 -5.23
C ILE A 626 -6.16 -22.70 -4.17
N TYR A 627 -4.89 -22.52 -3.82
CA TYR A 627 -4.39 -21.47 -2.95
C TYR A 627 -3.75 -20.38 -3.80
N VAL A 628 -4.11 -19.14 -3.55
CA VAL A 628 -3.65 -17.97 -4.31
C VAL A 628 -3.02 -16.98 -3.34
N GLY A 629 -1.69 -16.90 -3.40
CA GLY A 629 -0.88 -15.93 -2.66
C GLY A 629 -0.74 -14.64 -3.45
N THR A 630 -0.80 -13.53 -2.73
CA THR A 630 -0.59 -12.19 -3.26
C THR A 630 0.42 -11.43 -2.40
N ASP A 631 0.83 -10.24 -2.84
CA ASP A 631 1.64 -9.32 -2.04
C ASP A 631 0.88 -8.71 -0.84
N ASN A 632 -0.42 -9.04 -0.68
CA ASN A 632 -1.28 -8.52 0.39
C ASN A 632 -2.18 -9.57 1.04
N GLY A 633 -1.84 -10.85 0.98
CA GLY A 633 -2.58 -11.92 1.64
C GLY A 633 -2.73 -13.18 0.83
N LEU A 634 -3.38 -14.16 1.43
CA LEU A 634 -3.60 -15.50 0.92
C LEU A 634 -5.08 -15.84 0.93
N VAL A 635 -5.58 -16.36 -0.17
CA VAL A 635 -6.94 -16.88 -0.30
C VAL A 635 -6.94 -18.29 -0.85
N ARG A 636 -8.05 -19.01 -0.63
CA ARG A 636 -8.27 -20.34 -1.21
C ARG A 636 -9.64 -20.42 -1.87
N ILE A 637 -9.78 -21.30 -2.84
CA ILE A 637 -11.03 -21.57 -3.54
C ILE A 637 -11.10 -23.05 -3.95
N PRO A 638 -12.26 -23.74 -3.83
CA PRO A 638 -12.44 -25.02 -4.49
C PRO A 638 -12.25 -24.89 -5.99
N GLU A 639 -11.45 -25.76 -6.62
CA GLU A 639 -11.13 -25.67 -8.04
C GLU A 639 -12.36 -25.74 -8.94
N GLN A 640 -13.37 -26.52 -8.52
CA GLN A 640 -14.65 -26.66 -9.23
C GLN A 640 -15.45 -25.34 -9.34
N ASN A 641 -15.15 -24.33 -8.51
CA ASN A 641 -15.82 -23.03 -8.53
C ASN A 641 -15.12 -22.03 -9.48
N LEU A 642 -14.04 -22.45 -10.12
CA LEU A 642 -13.32 -21.65 -11.10
C LEU A 642 -13.95 -21.75 -12.49
N PRO A 643 -13.88 -20.67 -13.33
CA PRO A 643 -14.49 -20.64 -14.65
C PRO A 643 -13.85 -21.56 -15.68
#